data_ec3815cbb5d520e3c92ae2320aef35d0
#
_entry.id   ec3815cbb5d520e3c92ae2320aef35d0
#
_cell.length_a   1.000
_cell.length_b   1.000
_cell.length_c   1.000
_cell.angle_alpha   90.00
_cell.angle_beta   90.00
_cell.angle_gamma   90.00
#
_symmetry.space_group_name_H-M   'P 1'
#
loop_
_entity.id
_entity.type
_entity.pdbx_description
1 polymer ?
#
loop_
_entity_poly.entity_id
_entity_poly.type
_entity_poly.pdbx_seq_one_letter_code
_entity_poly.pdbx_strand_id
1 'polypeptide(L)'
;MQQYSGNSYAHKESGMTSQIVLKYPEQPCSPEDMQDLSCPNLFLNREINWLDFNAKVLDEALSPQQPLLEQLKFLAIFYNNLDEFFMVRVANILRQYRNGAANGSADRITPAKQLAEIRRRTLLLTSRAQSHWLKSLAPQLLERGVRIVRYTDLSEKQRRFLDGYFRNEIYPVLTPQAIDPGHPFPTISTTCLNFIIQLRNRDRETRFVRLKCPNNLSRFIFIPRNKEAKTYASLGFDPNVRGDDILLLEDLMAQYLELLFPGHTVVSSALFRITRNTDLEIEEDEADDLLEAVRDLVEQRRFGDVVRLEIAHKASRELVDFLARRLRLQPFQIYRIKGPMGFSEFMTLYNVDRPQLKTPGIQGHISRLFQEGDMFGHLRKRDVVLFHPYDSFKAVLDFIRRSSEDPNVLAIKQTLYRAGNDSPIVRALIEARRRGKQVVAVVELKARFDEERNITWAEELEKEGVNVVYGFIGLKVHAKLCLVVRREAGHITRYVHIGTGNYNASTAKIYTDMGLITSNEDICSDVTDLFNVMTGYADRDLYRKLLVSPQAMRGPLMEMIRREIELHKRYGNGEIIFKCNQLVDAGIIRALYRASMAGVRVRLQVRGICCLRPGLPGISENITVTSIVGRFLEHSRIYWFHANGDDIMYIGSADLMPRNLDHRIEVLAPILDPELRRKIREDILEVHLADNVQTWQLQADATYTRLKPASKETAVNAQERMIAQHITRDDI
;
A
#
# COMPACT_ATOMS: atom_id res chain seq x y z
N MET A 1 7.93 8.52 39.13
CA MET A 1 6.82 9.47 39.34
C MET A 1 7.40 10.85 39.21
N GLN A 2 7.23 11.48 38.04
CA GLN A 2 7.46 12.91 37.88
C GLN A 2 6.31 13.44 37.01
N GLN A 3 5.68 14.49 37.50
CA GLN A 3 4.51 15.18 37.00
C GLN A 3 4.77 15.77 35.61
N TYR A 4 3.95 15.42 34.64
CA TYR A 4 3.84 16.18 33.41
C TYR A 4 2.75 17.26 33.58
N SER A 5 3.19 18.49 33.76
CA SER A 5 2.38 19.69 33.77
C SER A 5 1.74 19.89 32.38
N GLY A 6 0.43 20.10 32.38
CA GLY A 6 -0.32 20.40 31.16
C GLY A 6 0.06 21.78 30.60
N ASN A 7 0.43 21.81 29.33
CA ASN A 7 0.47 23.04 28.55
C ASN A 7 -0.84 23.18 27.78
N SER A 8 -1.63 24.16 28.19
CA SER A 8 -2.82 24.62 27.52
C SER A 8 -2.46 25.28 26.18
N TYR A 9 -2.88 24.65 25.06
CA TYR A 9 -2.81 25.30 23.75
C TYR A 9 -4.07 26.12 23.51
N ALA A 10 -3.90 27.45 23.51
CA ALA A 10 -4.93 28.39 23.10
C ALA A 10 -5.20 28.26 21.59
N HIS A 11 -6.44 27.95 21.22
CA HIS A 11 -6.93 28.02 19.86
C HIS A 11 -7.02 29.48 19.42
N LYS A 12 -6.22 29.88 18.43
CA LYS A 12 -6.50 31.02 17.57
C LYS A 12 -7.21 30.50 16.32
N GLU A 13 -8.53 30.69 16.27
CA GLU A 13 -9.30 30.56 15.03
C GLU A 13 -8.97 31.75 14.13
N SER A 14 -8.22 31.51 13.08
CA SER A 14 -8.19 32.37 11.89
C SER A 14 -8.00 31.47 10.68
N GLY A 15 -8.89 31.59 9.70
CA GLY A 15 -9.08 30.76 8.52
C GLY A 15 -7.84 30.53 7.63
N MET A 16 -6.96 29.67 8.10
CA MET A 16 -5.89 29.01 7.35
C MET A 16 -5.88 27.55 7.83
N THR A 17 -5.89 26.62 6.90
CA THR A 17 -5.56 25.22 7.16
C THR A 17 -4.22 25.18 7.87
N SER A 18 -4.23 25.13 9.21
CA SER A 18 -3.00 25.10 10.02
C SER A 18 -2.32 23.75 9.79
N GLN A 19 -1.29 23.74 8.97
CA GLN A 19 -0.36 22.65 8.91
C GLN A 19 0.22 22.43 10.31
N ILE A 20 0.02 21.23 10.84
CA ILE A 20 0.59 20.87 12.13
C ILE A 20 2.04 20.54 11.90
N VAL A 21 2.92 21.48 12.21
CA VAL A 21 4.37 21.31 12.15
C VAL A 21 4.78 20.36 13.28
N LEU A 22 5.15 19.15 12.94
CA LEU A 22 5.65 18.14 13.85
C LEU A 22 7.18 18.16 13.81
N LYS A 23 7.81 18.78 14.81
CA LYS A 23 9.29 18.79 14.90
C LYS A 23 9.82 17.37 15.05
N TYR A 24 10.84 17.03 14.29
CA TYR A 24 11.59 15.80 14.48
C TYR A 24 12.48 15.91 15.73
N PRO A 25 12.63 14.82 16.49
CA PRO A 25 13.53 14.81 17.63
C PRO A 25 14.98 14.92 17.12
N GLU A 26 15.69 15.94 17.60
CA GLU A 26 17.11 16.11 17.31
C GLU A 26 17.95 15.17 18.17
N GLN A 27 19.06 14.68 17.59
CA GLN A 27 20.01 13.80 18.25
C GLN A 27 21.39 14.47 18.27
N PRO A 28 22.24 14.19 19.28
CA PRO A 28 23.61 14.70 19.29
C PRO A 28 24.40 14.19 18.09
N CYS A 29 25.26 15.04 17.55
CA CYS A 29 26.08 14.79 16.38
C CYS A 29 27.56 15.16 16.71
N SER A 30 28.48 14.23 16.45
CA SER A 30 29.91 14.47 16.60
C SER A 30 30.50 15.09 15.34
N PRO A 31 31.69 15.75 15.42
CA PRO A 31 32.40 16.19 14.23
C PRO A 31 32.73 15.05 13.25
N GLU A 32 33.08 13.87 13.77
CA GLU A 32 33.34 12.68 12.95
C GLU A 32 32.08 12.21 12.21
N ASP A 33 30.91 12.15 12.91
CA ASP A 33 29.63 11.85 12.28
C ASP A 33 29.30 12.81 11.13
N MET A 34 29.68 14.09 11.23
CA MET A 34 29.47 15.06 10.15
C MET A 34 30.42 14.82 8.98
N GLN A 35 31.67 14.48 9.24
CA GLN A 35 32.66 14.18 8.19
C GLN A 35 32.26 12.99 7.36
N ASP A 36 31.74 11.92 8.00
CA ASP A 36 31.30 10.69 7.35
C ASP A 36 29.86 10.75 6.85
N LEU A 37 29.15 11.88 7.04
CA LEU A 37 27.71 12.01 6.77
C LEU A 37 26.86 10.94 7.49
N SER A 38 27.26 10.57 8.69
CA SER A 38 26.58 9.61 9.56
C SER A 38 25.87 10.27 10.75
N CYS A 39 25.87 11.60 10.82
CA CYS A 39 25.12 12.36 11.82
C CYS A 39 23.63 11.97 11.81
N PRO A 40 23.06 11.58 12.96
CA PRO A 40 21.66 11.17 13.04
C PRO A 40 20.67 12.21 12.51
N ASN A 41 20.98 13.50 12.64
CA ASN A 41 20.12 14.59 12.19
C ASN A 41 20.04 14.75 10.66
N LEU A 42 20.89 14.06 9.92
CA LEU A 42 20.84 13.98 8.47
C LEU A 42 19.75 12.97 7.99
N PHE A 43 19.25 12.13 8.88
CA PHE A 43 18.32 11.07 8.54
C PHE A 43 16.98 11.28 9.25
N LEU A 44 15.90 11.15 8.48
CA LEU A 44 14.54 11.11 9.03
C LEU A 44 14.19 9.69 9.46
N ASN A 45 13.47 9.57 10.58
CA ASN A 45 12.98 8.27 11.04
C ASN A 45 11.96 7.70 10.06
N ARG A 46 12.17 6.47 9.67
CA ARG A 46 11.40 5.76 8.65
C ARG A 46 9.92 5.63 9.01
N GLU A 47 9.61 5.28 10.25
CA GLU A 47 8.24 5.02 10.71
C GLU A 47 7.48 6.33 10.99
N ILE A 48 8.17 7.34 11.48
CA ILE A 48 7.60 8.68 11.68
C ILE A 48 7.28 9.32 10.32
N ASN A 49 8.20 9.23 9.36
CA ASN A 49 7.98 9.73 8.01
C ASN A 49 6.87 8.96 7.25
N TRP A 50 6.67 7.67 7.59
CA TRP A 50 5.54 6.92 7.06
C TRP A 50 4.19 7.52 7.50
N LEU A 51 4.10 8.02 8.75
CA LEU A 51 2.89 8.73 9.21
C LEU A 51 2.69 10.05 8.48
N ASP A 52 3.77 10.75 8.10
CA ASP A 52 3.68 11.95 7.26
C ASP A 52 3.14 11.62 5.85
N PHE A 53 3.53 10.48 5.28
CA PHE A 53 2.91 9.98 4.04
C PHE A 53 1.40 9.70 4.25
N ASN A 54 1.02 9.00 5.31
CA ASN A 54 -0.40 8.70 5.57
C ASN A 54 -1.21 9.97 5.93
N ALA A 55 -0.56 11.01 6.46
CA ALA A 55 -1.17 12.33 6.64
C ALA A 55 -1.54 12.97 5.29
N LYS A 56 -0.70 12.85 4.26
CA LYS A 56 -1.01 13.32 2.90
C LYS A 56 -2.20 12.59 2.29
N VAL A 57 -2.34 11.29 2.55
CA VAL A 57 -3.53 10.50 2.16
C VAL A 57 -4.79 11.00 2.87
N LEU A 58 -4.69 11.32 4.17
CA LEU A 58 -5.79 11.93 4.92
C LEU A 58 -6.15 13.31 4.37
N ASP A 59 -5.18 14.12 3.97
CA ASP A 59 -5.45 15.45 3.43
C ASP A 59 -6.24 15.40 2.11
N GLU A 60 -6.07 14.34 1.29
CA GLU A 60 -6.96 14.09 0.13
C GLU A 60 -8.39 13.76 0.57
N ALA A 61 -8.58 13.01 1.66
CA ALA A 61 -9.90 12.75 2.23
C ALA A 61 -10.57 14.04 2.79
N LEU A 62 -9.77 14.98 3.28
CA LEU A 62 -10.24 16.24 3.86
C LEU A 62 -10.45 17.34 2.81
N SER A 63 -10.03 17.13 1.56
CA SER A 63 -10.08 18.13 0.50
C SER A 63 -11.50 18.37 0.01
N PRO A 64 -12.03 19.61 0.10
CA PRO A 64 -13.37 19.92 -0.43
C PRO A 64 -13.45 19.87 -1.96
N GLN A 65 -12.32 19.80 -2.65
CA GLN A 65 -12.23 19.65 -4.10
C GLN A 65 -12.50 18.23 -4.57
N GLN A 66 -12.33 17.23 -3.67
CA GLN A 66 -12.64 15.85 -3.97
C GLN A 66 -14.14 15.57 -3.90
N PRO A 67 -14.72 14.81 -4.85
CA PRO A 67 -16.08 14.30 -4.74
C PRO A 67 -16.28 13.51 -3.44
N LEU A 68 -17.50 13.49 -2.89
CA LEU A 68 -17.75 12.94 -1.55
C LEU A 68 -17.38 11.45 -1.40
N LEU A 69 -17.62 10.63 -2.43
CA LEU A 69 -17.23 9.22 -2.38
C LEU A 69 -15.70 9.04 -2.56
N GLU A 70 -15.01 9.98 -3.22
CA GLU A 70 -13.55 9.99 -3.22
C GLU A 70 -13.00 10.33 -1.83
N GLN A 71 -13.59 11.32 -1.13
CA GLN A 71 -13.23 11.62 0.27
C GLN A 71 -13.42 10.39 1.15
N LEU A 72 -14.53 9.66 1.00
CA LEU A 72 -14.80 8.41 1.71
C LEU A 72 -13.75 7.34 1.40
N LYS A 73 -13.41 7.18 0.11
CA LYS A 73 -12.38 6.24 -0.35
C LYS A 73 -11.03 6.55 0.27
N PHE A 74 -10.57 7.81 0.21
CA PHE A 74 -9.29 8.20 0.81
C PHE A 74 -9.29 8.04 2.34
N LEU A 75 -10.42 8.28 2.99
CA LEU A 75 -10.56 8.06 4.43
C LEU A 75 -10.47 6.55 4.77
N ALA A 76 -11.08 5.69 3.97
CA ALA A 76 -10.96 4.24 4.12
C ALA A 76 -9.52 3.76 3.88
N ILE A 77 -8.83 4.30 2.85
CA ILE A 77 -7.41 4.02 2.57
C ILE A 77 -6.54 4.46 3.74
N PHE A 78 -6.76 5.66 4.31
CA PHE A 78 -6.02 6.15 5.48
C PHE A 78 -6.08 5.17 6.65
N TYR A 79 -7.26 4.64 6.97
CA TYR A 79 -7.44 3.69 8.07
C TYR A 79 -6.88 2.30 7.73
N ASN A 80 -7.02 1.83 6.50
CA ASN A 80 -6.40 0.57 6.06
C ASN A 80 -4.87 0.63 6.17
N ASN A 81 -4.28 1.71 5.67
CA ASN A 81 -2.84 1.96 5.81
C ASN A 81 -2.40 1.96 7.28
N LEU A 82 -3.20 2.59 8.14
CA LEU A 82 -2.90 2.65 9.57
C LEU A 82 -2.99 1.26 10.23
N ASP A 83 -3.96 0.44 9.85
CA ASP A 83 -4.08 -0.94 10.33
C ASP A 83 -2.84 -1.76 9.94
N GLU A 84 -2.42 -1.73 8.68
CA GLU A 84 -1.20 -2.40 8.21
C GLU A 84 0.07 -1.89 8.90
N PHE A 85 0.15 -0.58 9.13
CA PHE A 85 1.27 0.02 9.86
C PHE A 85 1.41 -0.54 11.27
N PHE A 86 0.29 -0.69 11.99
CA PHE A 86 0.29 -1.29 13.32
C PHE A 86 0.58 -2.79 13.29
N MET A 87 0.02 -3.53 12.32
CA MET A 87 0.23 -4.97 12.19
C MET A 87 1.70 -5.34 11.98
N VAL A 88 2.47 -4.46 11.32
CA VAL A 88 3.81 -4.77 10.84
C VAL A 88 4.87 -3.91 11.52
N ARG A 89 4.77 -2.60 11.32
CA ARG A 89 5.83 -1.65 11.71
C ARG A 89 5.86 -1.41 13.20
N VAL A 90 4.71 -1.03 13.77
CA VAL A 90 4.60 -0.78 15.22
C VAL A 90 4.82 -2.08 16.00
N ALA A 91 4.35 -3.22 15.45
CA ALA A 91 4.60 -4.54 16.03
C ALA A 91 6.10 -4.83 16.19
N ASN A 92 6.90 -4.54 15.14
CA ASN A 92 8.34 -4.72 15.17
C ASN A 92 9.02 -3.79 16.20
N ILE A 93 8.66 -2.48 16.21
CA ILE A 93 9.20 -1.55 17.20
C ILE A 93 8.84 -1.98 18.63
N LEU A 94 7.61 -2.48 18.84
CA LEU A 94 7.16 -2.98 20.14
C LEU A 94 7.97 -4.20 20.60
N ARG A 95 8.29 -5.12 19.66
CA ARG A 95 9.19 -6.26 19.92
C ARG A 95 10.58 -5.78 20.33
N GLN A 96 11.17 -4.83 19.59
CA GLN A 96 12.47 -4.22 19.93
C GLN A 96 12.44 -3.54 21.31
N TYR A 97 11.38 -2.80 21.61
CA TYR A 97 11.18 -2.14 22.90
C TYR A 97 11.15 -3.15 24.06
N ARG A 98 10.40 -4.26 23.90
CA ARG A 98 10.29 -5.32 24.92
C ARG A 98 11.60 -6.07 25.15
N ASN A 99 12.37 -6.27 24.08
CA ASN A 99 13.65 -6.97 24.11
C ASN A 99 14.82 -6.07 24.55
N GLY A 100 14.58 -4.78 24.83
CA GLY A 100 15.64 -3.84 25.20
C GLY A 100 16.67 -3.58 24.09
N ALA A 101 16.33 -3.89 22.82
CA ALA A 101 17.23 -3.75 21.70
C ALA A 101 17.56 -2.29 21.43
N ALA A 102 18.84 -1.99 21.18
CA ALA A 102 19.26 -0.70 20.67
C ALA A 102 18.81 -0.55 19.21
N ASN A 103 18.35 0.65 18.83
CA ASN A 103 17.97 0.92 17.44
C ASN A 103 19.23 1.02 16.55
N GLY A 104 19.34 0.14 15.56
CA GLY A 104 20.40 0.19 14.53
C GLY A 104 20.12 1.13 13.36
N SER A 105 19.03 1.95 13.41
CA SER A 105 18.72 2.89 12.33
C SER A 105 19.67 4.12 12.33
N ALA A 106 19.87 4.73 11.13
CA ALA A 106 20.76 5.85 10.96
C ALA A 106 20.36 7.09 11.80
N ASP A 107 19.06 7.25 12.10
CA ASP A 107 18.52 8.34 12.94
C ASP A 107 18.76 8.15 14.45
N ARG A 108 19.19 6.96 14.88
CA ARG A 108 19.46 6.57 16.28
C ARG A 108 18.32 6.86 17.29
N ILE A 109 17.06 7.02 16.82
CA ILE A 109 15.91 7.23 17.70
C ILE A 109 15.53 5.91 18.39
N THR A 110 15.49 5.89 19.72
CA THR A 110 15.17 4.66 20.49
C THR A 110 13.74 4.18 20.25
N PRO A 111 13.45 2.86 20.36
CA PRO A 111 12.11 2.30 20.21
C PRO A 111 11.06 2.98 21.11
N ALA A 112 11.43 3.32 22.35
CA ALA A 112 10.54 4.02 23.29
C ALA A 112 10.13 5.41 22.77
N LYS A 113 11.09 6.20 22.27
CA LYS A 113 10.82 7.52 21.69
C LYS A 113 10.00 7.40 20.40
N GLN A 114 10.27 6.39 19.56
CA GLN A 114 9.48 6.12 18.35
C GLN A 114 8.03 5.80 18.71
N LEU A 115 7.76 4.88 19.66
CA LEU A 115 6.40 4.52 20.09
C LEU A 115 5.63 5.71 20.66
N ALA A 116 6.30 6.56 21.44
CA ALA A 116 5.68 7.78 21.98
C ALA A 116 5.27 8.76 20.87
N GLU A 117 6.15 9.00 19.89
CA GLU A 117 5.88 9.90 18.77
C GLU A 117 4.84 9.33 17.80
N ILE A 118 4.89 8.03 17.50
CA ILE A 118 3.87 7.33 16.71
C ILE A 118 2.51 7.48 17.37
N ARG A 119 2.39 7.26 18.68
CA ARG A 119 1.13 7.45 19.40
C ARG A 119 0.62 8.87 19.28
N ARG A 120 1.47 9.85 19.53
CA ARG A 120 1.10 11.28 19.46
C ARG A 120 0.56 11.66 18.09
N ARG A 121 1.28 11.29 17.00
CA ARG A 121 0.86 11.56 15.62
C ARG A 121 -0.41 10.78 15.25
N THR A 122 -0.51 9.52 15.63
CA THR A 122 -1.70 8.70 15.36
C THR A 122 -2.95 9.31 15.98
N LEU A 123 -2.89 9.72 17.26
CA LEU A 123 -4.02 10.37 17.94
C LEU A 123 -4.45 11.66 17.25
N LEU A 124 -3.49 12.46 16.79
CA LEU A 124 -3.76 13.69 16.08
C LEU A 124 -4.45 13.44 14.73
N LEU A 125 -3.87 12.54 13.91
CA LEU A 125 -4.42 12.20 12.58
C LEU A 125 -5.79 11.55 12.69
N THR A 126 -5.98 10.61 13.60
CA THR A 126 -7.28 9.96 13.81
C THR A 126 -8.33 10.93 14.35
N SER A 127 -7.96 11.91 15.19
CA SER A 127 -8.86 12.97 15.64
C SER A 127 -9.33 13.85 14.48
N ARG A 128 -8.43 14.22 13.55
CA ARG A 128 -8.78 14.97 12.33
C ARG A 128 -9.76 14.17 11.45
N ALA A 129 -9.43 12.90 11.21
CA ALA A 129 -10.23 11.98 10.42
C ALA A 129 -11.65 11.80 10.98
N GLN A 130 -11.76 11.55 12.29
CA GLN A 130 -13.04 11.41 13.00
C GLN A 130 -13.85 12.69 12.99
N SER A 131 -13.19 13.84 13.20
CA SER A 131 -13.88 15.16 13.15
C SER A 131 -14.44 15.43 11.76
N HIS A 132 -13.67 15.16 10.71
CA HIS A 132 -14.14 15.32 9.33
C HIS A 132 -15.32 14.40 9.01
N TRP A 133 -15.22 13.13 9.36
CA TRP A 133 -16.34 12.19 9.21
C TRP A 133 -17.62 12.70 9.88
N LEU A 134 -17.55 13.01 11.17
CA LEU A 134 -18.72 13.35 11.96
C LEU A 134 -19.33 14.73 11.64
N LYS A 135 -18.50 15.71 11.29
CA LYS A 135 -18.93 17.10 11.13
C LYS A 135 -19.12 17.54 9.68
N SER A 136 -18.54 16.83 8.72
CA SER A 136 -18.53 17.24 7.31
C SER A 136 -19.01 16.14 6.38
N LEU A 137 -18.28 15.01 6.29
CA LEU A 137 -18.50 14.03 5.24
C LEU A 137 -19.82 13.27 5.41
N ALA A 138 -20.11 12.72 6.59
CA ALA A 138 -21.35 11.96 6.82
C ALA A 138 -22.61 12.81 6.64
N PRO A 139 -22.70 14.07 7.15
CA PRO A 139 -23.82 14.95 6.85
C PRO A 139 -24.00 15.24 5.36
N GLN A 140 -22.92 15.54 4.63
CA GLN A 140 -23.00 15.83 3.19
C GLN A 140 -23.40 14.58 2.37
N LEU A 141 -22.92 13.39 2.74
CA LEU A 141 -23.34 12.12 2.12
C LEU A 141 -24.84 11.89 2.34
N LEU A 142 -25.34 12.15 3.55
CA LEU A 142 -26.76 12.06 3.88
C LEU A 142 -27.62 12.97 2.98
N GLU A 143 -27.22 14.22 2.80
CA GLU A 143 -27.89 15.20 1.93
C GLU A 143 -27.88 14.76 0.45
N ARG A 144 -26.83 14.10 0.01
CA ARG A 144 -26.66 13.60 -1.36
C ARG A 144 -27.21 12.18 -1.60
N GLY A 145 -27.96 11.65 -0.62
CA GLY A 145 -28.69 10.39 -0.74
C GLY A 145 -27.87 9.12 -0.44
N VAL A 146 -26.68 9.24 0.14
CA VAL A 146 -25.96 8.14 0.77
C VAL A 146 -26.18 8.24 2.27
N ARG A 147 -27.21 7.57 2.75
CA ARG A 147 -27.84 7.81 4.04
C ARG A 147 -27.39 6.81 5.09
N ILE A 148 -26.23 7.03 5.70
CA ILE A 148 -25.76 6.22 6.84
C ILE A 148 -26.43 6.79 8.09
N VAL A 149 -27.36 6.02 8.65
CA VAL A 149 -28.24 6.45 9.75
C VAL A 149 -28.01 5.62 11.01
N ARG A 150 -28.39 6.15 12.16
CA ARG A 150 -28.43 5.41 13.42
C ARG A 150 -29.79 4.70 13.56
N TYR A 151 -29.83 3.64 14.34
CA TYR A 151 -31.10 2.93 14.62
C TYR A 151 -32.21 3.88 15.14
N THR A 152 -31.83 4.86 15.96
CA THR A 152 -32.77 5.87 16.51
C THR A 152 -33.41 6.75 15.45
N ASP A 153 -32.77 6.91 14.30
CA ASP A 153 -33.23 7.80 13.21
C ASP A 153 -34.21 7.08 12.24
N LEU A 154 -34.40 5.75 12.43
CA LEU A 154 -35.30 4.93 11.63
C LEU A 154 -36.78 5.12 12.03
N SER A 155 -37.66 4.99 11.05
CA SER A 155 -39.11 4.93 11.26
C SER A 155 -39.52 3.68 12.03
N GLU A 156 -40.69 3.71 12.67
CA GLU A 156 -41.21 2.57 13.40
C GLU A 156 -41.43 1.33 12.50
N LYS A 157 -41.87 1.55 11.26
CA LYS A 157 -42.00 0.46 10.26
C LYS A 157 -40.67 -0.21 9.96
N GLN A 158 -39.60 0.56 9.77
CA GLN A 158 -38.26 0.04 9.54
C GLN A 158 -37.74 -0.72 10.77
N ARG A 159 -37.97 -0.21 11.97
CA ARG A 159 -37.55 -0.88 13.21
C ARG A 159 -38.26 -2.22 13.40
N ARG A 160 -39.59 -2.29 13.15
CA ARG A 160 -40.33 -3.56 13.20
C ARG A 160 -39.80 -4.58 12.20
N PHE A 161 -39.45 -4.13 11.00
CA PHE A 161 -38.86 -5.00 10.00
C PHE A 161 -37.50 -5.51 10.45
N LEU A 162 -36.66 -4.65 11.02
CA LEU A 162 -35.35 -5.02 11.55
C LEU A 162 -35.42 -5.91 12.79
N ASP A 163 -36.45 -5.81 13.61
CA ASP A 163 -36.69 -6.76 14.71
C ASP A 163 -36.86 -8.18 14.19
N GLY A 164 -37.67 -8.36 13.14
CA GLY A 164 -37.79 -9.66 12.47
C GLY A 164 -36.49 -10.12 11.83
N TYR A 165 -35.77 -9.24 11.14
CA TYR A 165 -34.49 -9.56 10.54
C TYR A 165 -33.46 -9.96 11.59
N PHE A 166 -33.37 -9.23 12.70
CA PHE A 166 -32.45 -9.58 13.77
C PHE A 166 -32.74 -10.95 14.35
N ARG A 167 -34.01 -11.24 14.67
CA ARG A 167 -34.42 -12.50 15.31
C ARG A 167 -34.20 -13.74 14.40
N ASN A 168 -34.47 -13.56 13.10
CA ASN A 168 -34.48 -14.71 12.19
C ASN A 168 -33.13 -14.93 11.52
N GLU A 169 -32.33 -13.87 11.23
CA GLU A 169 -31.11 -13.97 10.44
C GLU A 169 -29.84 -13.69 11.25
N ILE A 170 -29.88 -12.75 12.20
CA ILE A 170 -28.67 -12.35 12.95
C ILE A 170 -28.55 -13.15 14.25
N TYR A 171 -29.61 -13.18 15.05
CA TYR A 171 -29.59 -13.82 16.37
C TYR A 171 -29.11 -15.28 16.34
N PRO A 172 -29.52 -16.14 15.39
CA PRO A 172 -29.05 -17.53 15.32
C PRO A 172 -27.55 -17.68 15.01
N VAL A 173 -26.93 -16.66 14.42
CA VAL A 173 -25.50 -16.66 14.06
C VAL A 173 -24.63 -16.17 15.23
N LEU A 174 -25.23 -15.48 16.21
CA LEU A 174 -24.50 -14.89 17.32
C LEU A 174 -24.14 -15.92 18.37
N THR A 175 -22.88 -15.92 18.80
CA THR A 175 -22.37 -16.80 19.86
C THR A 175 -21.68 -15.97 20.93
N PRO A 176 -22.40 -15.55 21.99
CA PRO A 176 -21.79 -14.90 23.15
C PRO A 176 -20.82 -15.85 23.86
N GLN A 177 -19.64 -15.34 24.21
CA GLN A 177 -18.61 -16.09 24.92
C GLN A 177 -18.40 -15.51 26.33
N ALA A 178 -18.80 -16.24 27.34
CA ALA A 178 -18.55 -15.88 28.73
C ALA A 178 -17.04 -15.92 29.05
N ILE A 179 -16.61 -15.05 29.96
CA ILE A 179 -15.21 -14.95 30.39
C ILE A 179 -15.17 -15.12 31.91
N ASP A 180 -14.86 -16.30 32.37
CA ASP A 180 -14.75 -16.69 33.79
C ASP A 180 -13.59 -17.69 33.97
N PRO A 181 -13.32 -18.20 35.19
CA PRO A 181 -12.24 -19.18 35.41
C PRO A 181 -12.43 -20.49 34.61
N GLY A 182 -13.65 -20.88 34.30
CA GLY A 182 -13.97 -22.09 33.51
C GLY A 182 -13.93 -21.81 31.99
N HIS A 183 -14.01 -20.54 31.59
CA HIS A 183 -14.00 -20.08 30.19
C HIS A 183 -12.91 -19.04 30.01
N PRO A 184 -11.70 -19.47 29.56
CA PRO A 184 -10.57 -18.56 29.40
C PRO A 184 -10.88 -17.47 28.36
N PHE A 185 -10.14 -16.35 28.42
CA PHE A 185 -10.32 -15.24 27.49
C PHE A 185 -10.15 -15.73 26.04
N PRO A 186 -11.15 -15.59 25.19
CA PRO A 186 -11.14 -16.17 23.84
C PRO A 186 -10.12 -15.46 22.95
N THR A 187 -9.54 -16.20 22.00
CA THR A 187 -8.71 -15.62 20.94
C THR A 187 -9.54 -14.70 20.07
N ILE A 188 -9.09 -13.46 19.95
CA ILE A 188 -9.74 -12.44 19.15
C ILE A 188 -8.96 -12.29 17.84
N SER A 189 -9.66 -12.41 16.72
CA SER A 189 -9.09 -12.18 15.37
C SER A 189 -8.71 -10.71 15.19
N THR A 190 -7.62 -10.45 14.48
CA THR A 190 -7.17 -9.10 14.17
C THR A 190 -8.23 -8.32 13.39
N THR A 191 -8.36 -7.02 13.65
CA THR A 191 -9.28 -6.05 13.02
C THR A 191 -10.78 -6.34 13.12
N CYS A 192 -11.20 -7.52 13.57
CA CYS A 192 -12.60 -7.87 13.73
C CYS A 192 -13.28 -7.03 14.81
N LEU A 193 -14.52 -6.60 14.55
CA LEU A 193 -15.36 -5.90 15.52
C LEU A 193 -15.92 -6.87 16.55
N ASN A 194 -15.92 -6.44 17.80
CA ASN A 194 -16.44 -7.21 18.93
C ASN A 194 -17.10 -6.28 19.95
N PHE A 195 -18.09 -6.79 20.66
CA PHE A 195 -18.56 -6.18 21.89
C PHE A 195 -17.89 -6.83 23.10
N ILE A 196 -17.50 -6.01 24.06
CA ILE A 196 -17.30 -6.42 25.46
C ILE A 196 -18.50 -5.95 26.25
N ILE A 197 -19.13 -6.88 26.97
CA ILE A 197 -20.40 -6.68 27.65
C ILE A 197 -20.21 -7.03 29.11
N GLN A 198 -20.59 -6.12 30.00
CA GLN A 198 -20.61 -6.33 31.44
C GLN A 198 -22.04 -6.67 31.85
N LEU A 199 -22.22 -7.86 32.39
CA LEU A 199 -23.50 -8.37 32.89
C LEU A 199 -23.53 -8.37 34.42
N ARG A 200 -24.73 -8.27 34.97
CA ARG A 200 -25.00 -8.48 36.39
C ARG A 200 -26.09 -9.54 36.52
N ASN A 201 -25.84 -10.58 37.31
CA ASN A 201 -26.84 -11.58 37.63
C ASN A 201 -27.78 -11.10 38.77
N ARG A 202 -28.72 -11.94 39.15
CA ARG A 202 -29.66 -11.66 40.27
C ARG A 202 -28.96 -11.52 41.62
N ASP A 203 -27.82 -12.21 41.81
CA ASP A 203 -27.00 -12.18 42.99
C ASP A 203 -26.01 -10.98 42.99
N ARG A 204 -26.16 -10.07 42.03
CA ARG A 204 -25.31 -8.89 41.84
C ARG A 204 -23.85 -9.19 41.47
N GLU A 205 -23.53 -10.42 41.07
CA GLU A 205 -22.21 -10.75 40.55
C GLU A 205 -21.99 -10.12 39.17
N THR A 206 -20.79 -9.59 38.95
CA THR A 206 -20.38 -9.04 37.67
C THR A 206 -19.72 -10.11 36.80
N ARG A 207 -20.21 -10.26 35.59
CA ARG A 207 -19.64 -11.17 34.56
C ARG A 207 -19.34 -10.39 33.29
N PHE A 208 -18.33 -10.86 32.55
CA PHE A 208 -17.95 -10.27 31.28
C PHE A 208 -18.20 -11.27 30.16
N VAL A 209 -18.70 -10.76 29.04
CA VAL A 209 -18.99 -11.56 27.85
C VAL A 209 -18.39 -10.86 26.63
N ARG A 210 -17.76 -11.62 25.78
CA ARG A 210 -17.35 -11.18 24.45
C ARG A 210 -18.39 -11.62 23.42
N LEU A 211 -18.78 -10.71 22.54
CA LEU A 211 -19.64 -11.02 21.41
C LEU A 211 -18.97 -10.52 20.11
N LYS A 212 -18.69 -11.44 19.18
CA LYS A 212 -18.10 -11.08 17.87
C LYS A 212 -19.19 -10.56 16.94
N CYS A 213 -18.92 -9.47 16.21
CA CYS A 213 -19.74 -9.11 15.06
C CYS A 213 -19.45 -10.10 13.92
N PRO A 214 -20.46 -10.79 13.39
CA PRO A 214 -20.28 -11.78 12.33
C PRO A 214 -19.70 -11.14 11.06
N ASN A 215 -18.66 -11.73 10.50
CA ASN A 215 -18.04 -11.27 9.26
C ASN A 215 -18.58 -11.95 7.99
N ASN A 216 -19.43 -12.94 8.17
CA ASN A 216 -20.20 -13.61 7.10
C ASN A 216 -21.55 -12.96 6.82
N LEU A 217 -21.93 -11.94 7.60
CA LEU A 217 -23.08 -11.08 7.34
C LEU A 217 -22.60 -9.73 6.80
N SER A 218 -23.44 -9.07 6.00
CA SER A 218 -23.14 -7.73 5.52
C SER A 218 -23.08 -6.74 6.69
N ARG A 219 -21.99 -5.98 6.81
CA ARG A 219 -21.88 -4.92 7.80
C ARG A 219 -22.82 -3.75 7.53
N PHE A 220 -23.10 -3.50 6.23
CA PHE A 220 -23.98 -2.42 5.77
C PHE A 220 -25.33 -3.02 5.41
N ILE A 221 -26.35 -2.65 6.21
CA ILE A 221 -27.73 -3.12 6.04
C ILE A 221 -28.49 -2.03 5.29
N PHE A 222 -28.89 -2.30 4.05
CA PHE A 222 -29.65 -1.39 3.19
C PHE A 222 -31.15 -1.56 3.45
N ILE A 223 -31.80 -0.52 3.98
CA ILE A 223 -33.18 -0.54 4.41
C ILE A 223 -34.02 0.31 3.45
N PRO A 224 -34.96 -0.27 2.68
CA PRO A 224 -35.82 0.47 1.78
C PRO A 224 -36.65 1.51 2.52
N ARG A 225 -36.66 2.77 2.02
CA ARG A 225 -37.50 3.84 2.58
C ARG A 225 -38.94 3.83 2.07
N ASN A 226 -39.10 3.60 0.77
CA ASN A 226 -40.34 3.81 0.04
C ASN A 226 -40.96 2.49 -0.49
N LYS A 227 -40.30 1.35 -0.31
CA LYS A 227 -40.79 0.04 -0.73
C LYS A 227 -40.86 -0.89 0.47
N GLU A 228 -41.81 -1.80 0.45
CA GLU A 228 -41.78 -2.88 1.42
C GLU A 228 -40.63 -3.84 1.07
N ALA A 229 -39.70 -4.02 1.99
CA ALA A 229 -38.74 -5.11 1.87
C ALA A 229 -39.50 -6.42 1.96
N LYS A 230 -39.58 -7.16 0.86
CA LYS A 230 -40.36 -8.40 0.80
C LYS A 230 -39.63 -9.61 1.39
N THR A 231 -38.30 -9.53 1.44
CA THR A 231 -37.45 -10.63 1.98
C THR A 231 -36.21 -10.07 2.66
N TYR A 232 -35.67 -10.78 3.66
CA TYR A 232 -34.42 -10.40 4.34
C TYR A 232 -33.18 -10.48 3.42
N ALA A 233 -33.22 -11.35 2.40
CA ALA A 233 -32.16 -11.43 1.40
C ALA A 233 -31.91 -10.11 0.65
N SER A 234 -32.92 -9.20 0.61
CA SER A 234 -32.79 -7.88 -0.01
C SER A 234 -32.07 -6.84 0.86
N LEU A 235 -31.68 -7.16 2.08
CA LEU A 235 -30.96 -6.27 3.00
C LEU A 235 -29.42 -6.32 2.82
N GLY A 236 -28.91 -7.17 1.95
CA GLY A 236 -27.52 -7.19 1.60
C GLY A 236 -27.07 -5.94 0.82
N PHE A 237 -25.76 -5.79 0.63
CA PHE A 237 -25.22 -4.74 -0.22
C PHE A 237 -25.70 -4.95 -1.66
N ASP A 238 -26.53 -4.02 -2.16
CA ASP A 238 -26.87 -3.91 -3.58
C ASP A 238 -26.42 -2.54 -4.09
N PRO A 239 -25.42 -2.47 -4.99
CA PRO A 239 -24.93 -1.21 -5.54
C PRO A 239 -26.01 -0.45 -6.34
N ASN A 240 -27.03 -1.13 -6.84
CA ASN A 240 -28.12 -0.55 -7.65
C ASN A 240 -29.26 0.01 -6.82
N VAL A 241 -29.28 -0.22 -5.51
CA VAL A 241 -30.33 0.29 -4.63
C VAL A 241 -30.21 1.79 -4.48
N ARG A 242 -31.30 2.51 -4.76
CA ARG A 242 -31.35 3.98 -4.71
C ARG A 242 -32.33 4.45 -3.63
N GLY A 243 -31.84 5.31 -2.74
CA GLY A 243 -32.66 5.98 -1.76
C GLY A 243 -32.95 5.20 -0.48
N ASP A 244 -32.14 4.22 -0.16
CA ASP A 244 -32.28 3.45 1.08
C ASP A 244 -31.52 4.09 2.24
N ASP A 245 -31.93 3.78 3.44
CA ASP A 245 -31.17 4.04 4.65
C ASP A 245 -30.15 2.91 4.85
N ILE A 246 -28.95 3.25 5.27
CA ILE A 246 -27.85 2.32 5.53
C ILE A 246 -27.62 2.28 7.04
N LEU A 247 -27.85 1.13 7.67
CA LEU A 247 -27.58 0.90 9.08
C LEU A 247 -26.36 -0.01 9.23
N LEU A 248 -25.48 0.29 10.19
CA LEU A 248 -24.36 -0.59 10.52
C LEU A 248 -24.86 -1.79 11.35
N LEU A 249 -24.34 -2.97 11.05
CA LEU A 249 -24.68 -4.20 11.75
C LEU A 249 -24.44 -4.10 13.27
N GLU A 250 -23.32 -3.49 13.65
CA GLU A 250 -22.97 -3.26 15.05
C GLU A 250 -23.99 -2.34 15.75
N ASP A 251 -24.55 -1.35 15.05
CA ASP A 251 -25.58 -0.47 15.63
C ASP A 251 -26.89 -1.22 15.84
N LEU A 252 -27.25 -2.13 14.92
CA LEU A 252 -28.39 -3.00 15.09
C LEU A 252 -28.18 -3.98 16.24
N MET A 253 -27.04 -4.65 16.31
CA MET A 253 -26.71 -5.58 17.39
C MET A 253 -26.78 -4.91 18.77
N ALA A 254 -26.28 -3.68 18.86
CA ALA A 254 -26.30 -2.92 20.11
C ALA A 254 -27.70 -2.72 20.71
N GLN A 255 -28.76 -2.68 19.87
CA GLN A 255 -30.16 -2.54 20.33
C GLN A 255 -30.73 -3.81 20.96
N TYR A 256 -30.19 -4.97 20.58
CA TYR A 256 -30.72 -6.27 20.98
C TYR A 256 -29.80 -7.04 21.94
N LEU A 257 -28.81 -6.38 22.55
CA LEU A 257 -27.87 -7.05 23.47
C LEU A 257 -28.60 -7.71 24.65
N GLU A 258 -29.61 -7.06 25.21
CA GLU A 258 -30.39 -7.60 26.33
C GLU A 258 -31.14 -8.91 25.98
N LEU A 259 -31.56 -9.06 24.72
CA LEU A 259 -32.22 -10.27 24.24
C LEU A 259 -31.32 -11.51 24.31
N LEU A 260 -29.99 -11.31 24.23
CA LEU A 260 -28.99 -12.39 24.25
C LEU A 260 -28.76 -12.94 25.67
N PHE A 261 -29.16 -12.22 26.73
CA PHE A 261 -28.81 -12.55 28.10
C PHE A 261 -30.05 -12.59 29.04
N PRO A 262 -30.99 -13.50 28.79
CA PRO A 262 -32.17 -13.61 29.65
C PRO A 262 -31.75 -13.91 31.10
N GLY A 263 -32.36 -13.19 32.04
CA GLY A 263 -32.03 -13.32 33.47
C GLY A 263 -30.81 -12.52 33.97
N HIS A 264 -30.14 -11.78 33.07
CA HIS A 264 -29.05 -10.87 33.42
C HIS A 264 -29.39 -9.44 32.98
N THR A 265 -28.81 -8.46 33.65
CA THR A 265 -28.89 -7.05 33.25
C THR A 265 -27.61 -6.65 32.55
N VAL A 266 -27.69 -6.03 31.39
CA VAL A 266 -26.55 -5.42 30.71
C VAL A 266 -26.20 -4.11 31.43
N VAL A 267 -25.11 -4.10 32.19
CA VAL A 267 -24.66 -2.93 32.96
C VAL A 267 -23.97 -1.92 32.04
N SER A 268 -23.09 -2.42 31.20
CA SER A 268 -22.40 -1.59 30.19
C SER A 268 -21.91 -2.48 29.04
N SER A 269 -21.80 -1.87 27.88
CA SER A 269 -21.21 -2.53 26.71
C SER A 269 -20.36 -1.54 25.92
N ALA A 270 -19.36 -2.06 25.20
CA ALA A 270 -18.55 -1.25 24.31
C ALA A 270 -18.09 -2.06 23.12
N LEU A 271 -18.18 -1.45 21.93
CA LEU A 271 -17.55 -1.96 20.72
C LEU A 271 -16.04 -1.79 20.83
N PHE A 272 -15.30 -2.82 20.42
CA PHE A 272 -13.84 -2.79 20.36
C PHE A 272 -13.30 -3.66 19.23
N ARG A 273 -12.06 -3.40 18.85
CA ARG A 273 -11.26 -4.29 17.98
C ARG A 273 -9.81 -4.27 18.39
N ILE A 274 -9.07 -5.28 18.03
CA ILE A 274 -7.63 -5.37 18.26
C ILE A 274 -6.88 -5.46 16.95
N THR A 275 -5.64 -5.01 16.97
CA THR A 275 -4.66 -5.25 15.90
C THR A 275 -3.56 -6.15 16.46
N ARG A 276 -3.28 -7.27 15.76
CA ARG A 276 -2.21 -8.21 16.12
C ARG A 276 -0.99 -8.02 15.25
N ASN A 277 0.14 -8.44 15.75
CA ASN A 277 1.36 -8.62 14.97
C ASN A 277 1.10 -9.69 13.88
N THR A 278 1.37 -9.33 12.63
CA THR A 278 1.32 -10.25 11.48
C THR A 278 2.70 -10.43 10.85
N ASP A 279 3.73 -9.80 11.41
CA ASP A 279 5.11 -9.89 10.94
C ASP A 279 5.85 -11.01 11.68
N LEU A 280 5.36 -12.23 11.50
CA LEU A 280 6.04 -13.43 11.94
C LEU A 280 7.06 -13.82 10.88
N GLU A 281 8.25 -14.18 11.30
CA GLU A 281 9.32 -14.70 10.45
C GLU A 281 9.20 -16.22 10.41
N ILE A 282 9.39 -16.82 9.25
CA ILE A 282 9.53 -18.27 9.08
C ILE A 282 11.01 -18.59 9.36
N GLU A 283 11.28 -19.60 10.12
CA GLU A 283 12.60 -20.23 10.21
C GLU A 283 12.77 -21.08 8.93
N GLU A 284 13.09 -20.41 7.82
CA GLU A 284 13.12 -21.01 6.47
C GLU A 284 14.21 -22.08 6.33
N ASP A 285 15.28 -21.95 7.12
CA ASP A 285 16.41 -22.88 7.10
C ASP A 285 16.05 -24.27 7.66
N GLU A 286 14.93 -24.38 8.41
CA GLU A 286 14.43 -25.63 8.99
C GLU A 286 13.21 -26.20 8.23
N ALA A 287 12.75 -25.53 7.16
CA ALA A 287 11.55 -25.93 6.42
C ALA A 287 11.90 -26.86 5.25
N ASP A 288 11.48 -28.10 5.32
CA ASP A 288 11.59 -29.08 4.20
C ASP A 288 10.67 -28.71 3.03
N ASP A 289 9.53 -28.05 3.28
CA ASP A 289 8.56 -27.55 2.29
C ASP A 289 8.14 -26.11 2.60
N LEU A 290 8.51 -25.19 1.71
CA LEU A 290 8.18 -23.76 1.83
C LEU A 290 6.67 -23.50 1.74
N LEU A 291 5.91 -24.28 0.97
CA LEU A 291 4.46 -24.14 0.84
C LEU A 291 3.77 -24.45 2.18
N GLU A 292 4.16 -25.54 2.83
CA GLU A 292 3.64 -25.96 4.12
C GLU A 292 4.02 -24.95 5.21
N ALA A 293 5.28 -24.52 5.25
CA ALA A 293 5.75 -23.50 6.17
C ALA A 293 4.99 -22.17 6.06
N VAL A 294 4.64 -21.75 4.84
CA VAL A 294 3.83 -20.53 4.63
C VAL A 294 2.39 -20.74 5.10
N ARG A 295 1.80 -21.93 4.93
CA ARG A 295 0.45 -22.24 5.47
C ARG A 295 0.45 -22.14 6.99
N ASP A 296 1.41 -22.75 7.64
CA ASP A 296 1.54 -22.74 9.10
C ASP A 296 1.73 -21.30 9.61
N LEU A 297 2.55 -20.51 8.94
CA LEU A 297 2.72 -19.10 9.26
C LEU A 297 1.41 -18.33 9.20
N VAL A 298 0.59 -18.54 8.17
CA VAL A 298 -0.71 -17.87 8.02
C VAL A 298 -1.65 -18.24 9.18
N GLU A 299 -1.63 -19.50 9.63
CA GLU A 299 -2.39 -19.93 10.80
C GLU A 299 -1.85 -19.33 12.09
N GLN A 300 -0.54 -19.31 12.29
CA GLN A 300 0.12 -18.76 13.49
C GLN A 300 -0.12 -17.25 13.65
N ARG A 301 -0.30 -16.49 12.56
CA ARG A 301 -0.64 -15.05 12.64
C ARG A 301 -1.90 -14.76 13.44
N ARG A 302 -2.82 -15.72 13.54
CA ARG A 302 -4.04 -15.59 14.38
C ARG A 302 -3.71 -15.44 15.85
N PHE A 303 -2.52 -15.87 16.28
CA PHE A 303 -2.06 -15.86 17.68
C PHE A 303 -0.99 -14.81 17.97
N GLY A 304 -0.59 -14.00 16.97
CA GLY A 304 0.40 -12.95 17.16
C GLY A 304 0.04 -11.99 18.31
N ASP A 305 1.04 -11.36 18.92
CA ASP A 305 0.88 -10.39 20.01
C ASP A 305 -0.08 -9.26 19.66
N VAL A 306 -0.88 -8.82 20.64
CA VAL A 306 -1.74 -7.65 20.47
C VAL A 306 -0.90 -6.37 20.52
N VAL A 307 -0.97 -5.60 19.43
CA VAL A 307 -0.22 -4.36 19.24
C VAL A 307 -1.06 -3.14 19.62
N ARG A 308 -2.36 -3.16 19.30
CA ARG A 308 -3.28 -2.04 19.53
C ARG A 308 -4.66 -2.54 19.93
N LEU A 309 -5.28 -1.86 20.89
CA LEU A 309 -6.70 -1.93 21.21
C LEU A 309 -7.38 -0.62 20.79
N GLU A 310 -8.39 -0.71 19.96
CA GLU A 310 -9.33 0.37 19.67
C GLU A 310 -10.65 0.05 20.37
N ILE A 311 -11.19 1.02 21.10
CA ILE A 311 -12.42 0.87 21.87
C ILE A 311 -13.28 2.11 21.75
N ALA A 312 -14.61 1.95 21.77
CA ALA A 312 -15.55 3.04 21.71
C ALA A 312 -15.23 4.13 22.75
N HIS A 313 -15.26 5.40 22.33
CA HIS A 313 -14.85 6.53 23.19
C HIS A 313 -15.59 6.57 24.54
N LYS A 314 -16.88 6.20 24.55
CA LYS A 314 -17.75 6.19 25.75
C LYS A 314 -17.60 4.94 26.61
N ALA A 315 -16.71 4.00 26.26
CA ALA A 315 -16.49 2.79 27.06
C ALA A 315 -16.13 3.14 28.51
N SER A 316 -16.75 2.42 29.46
CA SER A 316 -16.46 2.59 30.88
C SER A 316 -15.00 2.25 31.21
N ARG A 317 -14.49 2.83 32.27
CA ARG A 317 -13.11 2.52 32.72
C ARG A 317 -12.96 1.04 33.06
N GLU A 318 -13.98 0.43 33.65
CA GLU A 318 -13.98 -0.99 34.01
C GLU A 318 -13.79 -1.91 32.80
N LEU A 319 -14.51 -1.64 31.70
CA LEU A 319 -14.36 -2.41 30.46
C LEU A 319 -12.96 -2.26 29.83
N VAL A 320 -12.43 -1.03 29.85
CA VAL A 320 -11.08 -0.76 29.33
C VAL A 320 -10.02 -1.46 30.16
N ASP A 321 -10.09 -1.34 31.50
CA ASP A 321 -9.13 -1.95 32.43
C ASP A 321 -9.22 -3.49 32.38
N PHE A 322 -10.43 -4.03 32.20
CA PHE A 322 -10.63 -5.47 32.00
C PHE A 322 -9.90 -5.96 30.74
N LEU A 323 -10.16 -5.34 29.61
CA LEU A 323 -9.51 -5.71 28.34
C LEU A 323 -7.99 -5.50 28.37
N ALA A 324 -7.52 -4.40 28.97
CA ALA A 324 -6.10 -4.10 29.08
C ALA A 324 -5.35 -5.19 29.87
N ARG A 325 -5.92 -5.63 30.99
CA ARG A 325 -5.34 -6.74 31.78
C ARG A 325 -5.34 -8.07 31.04
N ARG A 326 -6.48 -8.44 30.42
CA ARG A 326 -6.62 -9.72 29.72
C ARG A 326 -5.74 -9.80 28.45
N LEU A 327 -5.54 -8.69 27.77
CA LEU A 327 -4.70 -8.58 26.57
C LEU A 327 -3.25 -8.17 26.87
N ARG A 328 -2.90 -7.97 28.16
CA ARG A 328 -1.56 -7.54 28.63
C ARG A 328 -1.06 -6.26 27.95
N LEU A 329 -1.95 -5.26 27.82
CA LEU A 329 -1.65 -4.02 27.12
C LEU A 329 -1.15 -2.92 28.05
N GLN A 330 -0.20 -2.14 27.53
CA GLN A 330 0.22 -0.89 28.15
C GLN A 330 -0.73 0.25 27.76
N PRO A 331 -0.84 1.32 28.56
CA PRO A 331 -1.77 2.44 28.27
C PRO A 331 -1.56 3.08 26.90
N PHE A 332 -0.34 3.09 26.38
CA PHE A 332 -0.04 3.69 25.08
C PHE A 332 -0.55 2.87 23.88
N GLN A 333 -0.96 1.61 24.09
CA GLN A 333 -1.54 0.73 23.08
C GLN A 333 -3.07 0.87 22.96
N ILE A 334 -3.72 1.67 23.83
CA ILE A 334 -5.18 1.81 23.89
C ILE A 334 -5.63 3.12 23.22
N TYR A 335 -6.52 3.02 22.25
CA TYR A 335 -7.04 4.12 21.44
C TYR A 335 -8.56 4.21 21.57
N ARG A 336 -9.08 5.35 22.03
CA ARG A 336 -10.52 5.61 22.14
C ARG A 336 -11.04 6.25 20.86
N ILE A 337 -12.00 5.61 20.20
CA ILE A 337 -12.51 5.98 18.88
C ILE A 337 -13.86 6.68 19.00
N LYS A 338 -13.99 7.85 18.36
CA LYS A 338 -15.27 8.56 18.17
C LYS A 338 -15.82 8.25 16.79
N GLY A 339 -17.06 7.81 16.70
CA GLY A 339 -17.68 7.40 15.44
C GLY A 339 -17.43 5.93 15.07
N PRO A 340 -17.63 5.55 13.81
CA PRO A 340 -17.48 4.17 13.37
C PRO A 340 -16.05 3.64 13.56
N MET A 341 -15.95 2.39 13.97
CA MET A 341 -14.69 1.66 14.10
C MET A 341 -14.48 0.79 12.85
N GLY A 342 -13.24 0.36 12.54
CA GLY A 342 -12.98 -0.45 11.34
C GLY A 342 -13.35 0.28 10.04
N PHE A 343 -12.92 1.52 9.90
CA PHE A 343 -13.33 2.41 8.81
C PHE A 343 -12.83 1.95 7.42
N SER A 344 -11.84 1.08 7.34
CA SER A 344 -11.35 0.47 6.08
C SER A 344 -12.46 -0.23 5.30
N GLU A 345 -13.43 -0.85 5.98
CA GLU A 345 -14.57 -1.53 5.35
C GLU A 345 -15.54 -0.57 4.64
N PHE A 346 -15.51 0.73 4.98
CA PHE A 346 -16.32 1.75 4.30
C PHE A 346 -15.94 1.92 2.82
N MET A 347 -14.81 1.36 2.38
CA MET A 347 -14.48 1.22 0.96
C MET A 347 -15.61 0.54 0.16
N THR A 348 -16.37 -0.36 0.77
CA THR A 348 -17.52 -1.04 0.13
C THR A 348 -18.58 -0.03 -0.33
N LEU A 349 -18.79 1.06 0.42
CA LEU A 349 -19.75 2.11 0.07
C LEU A 349 -19.33 2.94 -1.15
N TYR A 350 -18.05 2.89 -1.54
CA TYR A 350 -17.61 3.49 -2.80
C TYR A 350 -18.32 2.87 -4.02
N ASN A 351 -18.80 1.63 -3.92
CA ASN A 351 -19.49 0.94 -5.00
C ASN A 351 -20.95 1.35 -5.19
N VAL A 352 -21.53 2.18 -4.30
CA VAL A 352 -22.90 2.69 -4.44
C VAL A 352 -23.05 3.44 -5.76
N ASP A 353 -24.16 3.23 -6.47
CA ASP A 353 -24.46 3.88 -7.76
C ASP A 353 -24.79 5.38 -7.55
N ARG A 354 -23.74 6.17 -7.46
CA ARG A 354 -23.77 7.65 -7.38
C ARG A 354 -22.60 8.23 -8.18
N PRO A 355 -22.64 8.13 -9.54
CA PRO A 355 -21.52 8.59 -10.39
C PRO A 355 -21.12 10.04 -10.14
N GLN A 356 -22.10 10.92 -9.85
CA GLN A 356 -21.88 12.35 -9.58
C GLN A 356 -21.07 12.62 -8.29
N LEU A 357 -20.91 11.64 -7.42
CA LEU A 357 -20.11 11.74 -6.20
C LEU A 357 -18.72 11.06 -6.33
N LYS A 358 -18.36 10.65 -7.53
CA LYS A 358 -17.09 9.97 -7.87
C LYS A 358 -16.36 10.71 -8.96
N THR A 359 -15.05 10.53 -9.03
CA THR A 359 -14.26 10.94 -10.19
C THR A 359 -14.55 9.97 -11.35
N PRO A 360 -14.83 10.49 -12.56
CA PRO A 360 -15.05 9.62 -13.74
C PRO A 360 -13.88 8.68 -13.97
N GLY A 361 -14.16 7.41 -14.29
CA GLY A 361 -13.14 6.45 -14.68
C GLY A 361 -12.42 6.89 -15.96
N ILE A 362 -11.17 6.48 -16.14
CA ILE A 362 -10.46 6.62 -17.42
C ILE A 362 -10.43 5.28 -18.15
N GLN A 363 -10.47 5.36 -19.47
CA GLN A 363 -10.08 4.25 -20.33
C GLN A 363 -8.66 4.58 -20.81
N GLY A 364 -7.68 3.76 -20.42
CA GLY A 364 -6.32 3.93 -20.91
C GLY A 364 -6.25 3.69 -22.42
N HIS A 365 -5.30 4.34 -23.07
CA HIS A 365 -5.03 4.13 -24.51
C HIS A 365 -4.75 2.64 -24.79
N ILE A 366 -5.33 2.12 -25.87
CA ILE A 366 -5.13 0.72 -26.28
C ILE A 366 -4.44 0.74 -27.64
N SER A 367 -3.15 0.47 -27.64
CA SER A 367 -2.38 0.37 -28.89
C SER A 367 -2.89 -0.77 -29.77
N ARG A 368 -3.18 -0.48 -31.02
CA ARG A 368 -3.59 -1.45 -32.03
C ARG A 368 -2.55 -2.54 -32.27
N LEU A 369 -1.27 -2.22 -32.06
CA LEU A 369 -0.18 -3.17 -32.17
C LEU A 369 -0.42 -4.48 -31.40
N PHE A 370 -0.98 -4.39 -30.20
CA PHE A 370 -1.22 -5.56 -29.34
C PHE A 370 -2.55 -6.25 -29.65
N GLN A 371 -3.48 -5.58 -30.33
CA GLN A 371 -4.79 -6.15 -30.70
C GLN A 371 -4.73 -6.87 -32.05
N GLU A 372 -4.18 -6.19 -33.04
CA GLU A 372 -4.18 -6.59 -34.45
C GLU A 372 -2.76 -6.40 -35.02
N GLY A 373 -2.42 -7.10 -36.10
CA GLY A 373 -1.14 -6.96 -36.77
C GLY A 373 -0.01 -7.84 -36.26
N ASP A 374 1.19 -7.62 -36.81
CA ASP A 374 2.40 -8.39 -36.48
C ASP A 374 3.13 -7.81 -35.25
N MET A 375 2.63 -8.14 -34.06
CA MET A 375 3.20 -7.71 -32.79
C MET A 375 4.69 -8.07 -32.66
N PHE A 376 5.06 -9.31 -32.97
CA PHE A 376 6.45 -9.77 -32.84
C PHE A 376 7.38 -9.12 -33.88
N GLY A 377 6.89 -8.92 -35.10
CA GLY A 377 7.65 -8.21 -36.15
C GLY A 377 7.90 -6.74 -35.79
N HIS A 378 6.97 -6.09 -35.11
CA HIS A 378 7.20 -4.74 -34.60
C HIS A 378 8.21 -4.74 -33.43
N LEU A 379 8.03 -5.61 -32.44
CA LEU A 379 8.91 -5.71 -31.27
C LEU A 379 10.36 -6.08 -31.61
N ARG A 380 10.61 -6.71 -32.77
CA ARG A 380 11.98 -6.90 -33.29
C ARG A 380 12.65 -5.61 -33.74
N LYS A 381 11.86 -4.64 -34.16
CA LYS A 381 12.39 -3.39 -34.74
C LYS A 381 12.51 -2.28 -33.70
N ARG A 382 11.63 -2.26 -32.72
CA ARG A 382 11.53 -1.19 -31.70
C ARG A 382 11.08 -1.72 -30.37
N ASP A 383 11.66 -1.18 -29.33
CA ASP A 383 11.19 -1.35 -27.95
C ASP A 383 9.87 -0.60 -27.76
N VAL A 384 9.03 -1.09 -26.87
CA VAL A 384 7.76 -0.45 -26.48
C VAL A 384 7.76 -0.19 -25.00
N VAL A 385 7.44 1.05 -24.62
CA VAL A 385 7.21 1.44 -23.22
C VAL A 385 5.74 1.77 -23.04
N LEU A 386 5.12 1.13 -22.06
CA LEU A 386 3.75 1.37 -21.60
C LEU A 386 3.76 2.11 -20.29
N PHE A 387 2.82 3.04 -20.09
CA PHE A 387 2.68 3.78 -18.83
C PHE A 387 1.23 3.71 -18.32
N HIS A 388 0.98 2.75 -17.43
CA HIS A 388 -0.34 2.53 -16.80
C HIS A 388 -0.65 3.60 -15.74
N PRO A 389 -1.94 3.94 -15.53
CA PRO A 389 -3.15 3.50 -16.22
C PRO A 389 -3.43 4.27 -17.52
N TYR A 390 -2.55 5.19 -17.92
CA TYR A 390 -2.72 6.02 -19.12
C TYR A 390 -2.70 5.17 -20.38
N ASP A 391 -1.75 4.22 -20.46
CA ASP A 391 -1.84 3.09 -21.39
C ASP A 391 -2.56 1.93 -20.70
N SER A 392 -3.48 1.30 -21.41
CA SER A 392 -4.25 0.17 -20.88
C SER A 392 -3.36 -1.04 -20.60
N PHE A 393 -3.51 -1.64 -19.43
CA PHE A 393 -2.85 -2.90 -19.08
C PHE A 393 -3.25 -4.07 -20.01
N LYS A 394 -4.33 -3.86 -20.79
CA LYS A 394 -4.76 -4.82 -21.81
C LYS A 394 -3.64 -5.15 -22.81
N ALA A 395 -2.75 -4.20 -23.12
CA ALA A 395 -1.59 -4.46 -23.98
C ALA A 395 -0.67 -5.56 -23.43
N VAL A 396 -0.41 -5.56 -22.12
CA VAL A 396 0.38 -6.62 -21.46
C VAL A 396 -0.39 -7.94 -21.47
N LEU A 397 -1.69 -7.92 -21.19
CA LEU A 397 -2.53 -9.11 -21.27
C LEU A 397 -2.56 -9.71 -22.68
N ASP A 398 -2.69 -8.88 -23.71
CA ASP A 398 -2.69 -9.31 -25.11
C ASP A 398 -1.31 -9.85 -25.52
N PHE A 399 -0.22 -9.25 -25.05
CA PHE A 399 1.13 -9.79 -25.27
C PHE A 399 1.24 -11.24 -24.73
N ILE A 400 0.82 -11.50 -23.51
CA ILE A 400 0.89 -12.83 -22.89
C ILE A 400 -0.11 -13.79 -23.58
N ARG A 401 -1.35 -13.36 -23.82
CA ARG A 401 -2.38 -14.16 -24.47
C ARG A 401 -1.96 -14.57 -25.89
N ARG A 402 -1.54 -13.63 -26.72
CA ARG A 402 -1.08 -13.92 -28.09
C ARG A 402 0.15 -14.81 -28.09
N SER A 403 1.05 -14.66 -27.11
CA SER A 403 2.18 -15.59 -26.92
C SER A 403 1.72 -17.00 -26.56
N SER A 404 0.63 -17.14 -25.78
CA SER A 404 0.10 -18.46 -25.44
C SER A 404 -0.56 -19.16 -26.65
N GLU A 405 -1.12 -18.39 -27.58
CA GLU A 405 -1.82 -18.88 -28.76
C GLU A 405 -0.90 -19.15 -29.95
N ASP A 406 0.24 -18.45 -30.09
CA ASP A 406 1.13 -18.51 -31.24
C ASP A 406 1.85 -19.87 -31.34
N PRO A 407 1.69 -20.64 -32.43
CA PRO A 407 2.33 -21.97 -32.57
C PRO A 407 3.86 -21.91 -32.62
N ASN A 408 4.45 -20.77 -32.96
CA ASN A 408 5.91 -20.60 -32.99
C ASN A 408 6.51 -20.30 -31.62
N VAL A 409 5.70 -19.97 -30.61
CA VAL A 409 6.18 -19.78 -29.22
C VAL A 409 6.46 -21.16 -28.61
N LEU A 410 7.68 -21.35 -28.14
CA LEU A 410 8.18 -22.59 -27.55
C LEU A 410 8.09 -22.61 -26.03
N ALA A 411 8.33 -21.45 -25.40
CA ALA A 411 8.32 -21.33 -23.94
C ALA A 411 7.84 -19.95 -23.47
N ILE A 412 7.21 -19.94 -22.29
CA ILE A 412 6.87 -18.72 -21.54
C ILE A 412 7.36 -18.91 -20.11
N LYS A 413 8.14 -17.95 -19.60
CA LYS A 413 8.54 -17.90 -18.20
C LYS A 413 8.02 -16.62 -17.55
N GLN A 414 7.36 -16.72 -16.40
CA GLN A 414 6.63 -15.63 -15.78
C GLN A 414 6.86 -15.56 -14.26
N THR A 415 7.08 -14.36 -13.72
CA THR A 415 7.04 -14.14 -12.26
C THR A 415 5.64 -13.72 -11.82
N LEU A 416 5.14 -14.29 -10.73
CA LEU A 416 3.84 -13.98 -10.14
C LEU A 416 4.01 -13.59 -8.67
N TYR A 417 3.60 -12.37 -8.31
CA TYR A 417 3.68 -11.84 -6.95
C TYR A 417 2.29 -11.58 -6.35
N ARG A 418 1.39 -10.93 -7.10
CA ARG A 418 0.00 -10.60 -6.74
C ARG A 418 -0.85 -10.62 -7.98
N ALA A 419 -1.24 -11.80 -8.43
CA ALA A 419 -1.98 -11.95 -9.68
C ALA A 419 -3.46 -11.51 -9.59
N GLY A 420 -4.01 -11.33 -8.37
CA GLY A 420 -5.42 -10.98 -8.16
C GLY A 420 -6.35 -12.20 -8.14
N ASN A 421 -7.66 -11.94 -7.94
CA ASN A 421 -8.69 -12.97 -8.07
C ASN A 421 -8.94 -13.22 -9.55
N ASP A 422 -9.20 -14.36 -10.07
CA ASP A 422 -9.52 -14.63 -11.47
C ASP A 422 -8.52 -13.97 -12.47
N SER A 423 -7.24 -14.36 -12.36
CA SER A 423 -6.16 -13.76 -13.15
C SER A 423 -6.18 -14.20 -14.63
N PRO A 424 -6.35 -13.26 -15.59
CA PRO A 424 -6.23 -13.57 -17.01
C PRO A 424 -4.86 -14.13 -17.40
N ILE A 425 -3.82 -13.76 -16.66
CA ILE A 425 -2.44 -14.21 -16.89
C ILE A 425 -2.28 -15.68 -16.51
N VAL A 426 -2.81 -16.08 -15.35
CA VAL A 426 -2.80 -17.49 -14.93
C VAL A 426 -3.52 -18.34 -15.98
N ARG A 427 -4.69 -17.91 -16.46
CA ARG A 427 -5.41 -18.60 -17.55
C ARG A 427 -4.59 -18.70 -18.84
N ALA A 428 -3.89 -17.64 -19.22
CA ALA A 428 -3.05 -17.64 -20.42
C ALA A 428 -1.85 -18.60 -20.29
N LEU A 429 -1.26 -18.72 -19.10
CA LEU A 429 -0.18 -19.67 -18.82
C LEU A 429 -0.68 -21.12 -18.89
N ILE A 430 -1.85 -21.42 -18.34
CA ILE A 430 -2.51 -22.74 -18.44
C ILE A 430 -2.80 -23.08 -19.90
N GLU A 431 -3.36 -22.13 -20.66
CA GLU A 431 -3.63 -22.31 -22.09
C GLU A 431 -2.35 -22.55 -22.89
N ALA A 432 -1.27 -21.83 -22.61
CA ALA A 432 0.03 -22.08 -23.22
C ALA A 432 0.52 -23.52 -22.96
N ARG A 433 0.37 -24.01 -21.73
CA ARG A 433 0.74 -25.39 -21.37
C ARG A 433 -0.11 -26.41 -22.10
N ARG A 434 -1.43 -26.23 -22.16
CA ARG A 434 -2.36 -27.10 -22.88
C ARG A 434 -2.04 -27.17 -24.39
N ARG A 435 -1.46 -26.09 -24.95
CA ARG A 435 -0.95 -26.05 -26.34
C ARG A 435 0.46 -26.60 -26.50
N GLY A 436 1.01 -27.29 -25.50
CA GLY A 436 2.27 -28.01 -25.57
C GLY A 436 3.51 -27.14 -25.37
N LYS A 437 3.38 -25.86 -24.95
CA LYS A 437 4.53 -25.00 -24.68
C LYS A 437 5.18 -25.35 -23.33
N GLN A 438 6.47 -25.05 -23.21
CA GLN A 438 7.15 -25.07 -21.91
C GLN A 438 6.73 -23.83 -21.13
N VAL A 439 6.11 -24.01 -19.95
CA VAL A 439 5.68 -22.90 -19.11
C VAL A 439 6.30 -23.03 -17.74
N VAL A 440 6.94 -21.92 -17.28
CA VAL A 440 7.52 -21.81 -15.94
C VAL A 440 6.88 -20.61 -15.24
N ALA A 441 6.36 -20.82 -14.06
CA ALA A 441 5.82 -19.79 -13.20
C ALA A 441 6.62 -19.72 -11.88
N VAL A 442 7.29 -18.60 -11.64
CA VAL A 442 7.93 -18.32 -10.35
C VAL A 442 6.91 -17.59 -9.48
N VAL A 443 6.36 -18.27 -8.49
CA VAL A 443 5.30 -17.77 -7.61
C VAL A 443 5.88 -17.37 -6.26
N GLU A 444 5.73 -16.11 -5.87
CA GLU A 444 6.16 -15.62 -4.54
C GLU A 444 5.09 -15.92 -3.50
N LEU A 445 5.26 -16.96 -2.71
CA LEU A 445 4.31 -17.37 -1.67
C LEU A 445 4.25 -16.40 -0.49
N LYS A 446 5.35 -15.70 -0.19
CA LYS A 446 5.47 -14.78 0.95
C LYS A 446 4.99 -13.35 0.64
N ALA A 447 4.09 -13.20 -0.37
CA ALA A 447 3.45 -11.92 -0.68
C ALA A 447 2.45 -11.57 0.41
N ARG A 448 2.83 -10.68 1.33
CA ARG A 448 2.09 -10.34 2.55
C ARG A 448 0.61 -10.01 2.26
N PHE A 449 -0.31 -10.68 2.98
CA PHE A 449 -1.77 -10.62 2.84
C PHE A 449 -2.35 -11.25 1.56
N ASP A 450 -1.52 -11.81 0.69
CA ASP A 450 -1.93 -12.55 -0.51
C ASP A 450 -1.44 -14.02 -0.49
N GLU A 451 -0.90 -14.47 0.64
CA GLU A 451 -0.28 -15.80 0.77
C GLU A 451 -1.25 -16.92 0.40
N GLU A 452 -2.43 -16.99 1.02
CA GLU A 452 -3.46 -18.01 0.75
C GLU A 452 -3.85 -18.04 -0.74
N ARG A 453 -3.96 -16.86 -1.35
CA ARG A 453 -4.32 -16.75 -2.76
C ARG A 453 -3.20 -17.23 -3.68
N ASN A 454 -1.96 -16.88 -3.37
CA ASN A 454 -0.81 -17.30 -4.16
C ASN A 454 -0.58 -18.81 -4.05
N ILE A 455 -0.86 -19.42 -2.90
CA ILE A 455 -0.89 -20.88 -2.72
C ILE A 455 -1.92 -21.50 -3.66
N THR A 456 -3.16 -21.00 -3.66
CA THR A 456 -4.24 -21.51 -4.52
C THR A 456 -3.86 -21.44 -6.02
N TRP A 457 -3.26 -20.32 -6.48
CA TRP A 457 -2.80 -20.20 -7.86
C TRP A 457 -1.66 -21.14 -8.21
N ALA A 458 -0.73 -21.35 -7.29
CA ALA A 458 0.37 -22.25 -7.48
C ALA A 458 -0.14 -23.70 -7.68
N GLU A 459 -1.04 -24.17 -6.82
CA GLU A 459 -1.67 -25.50 -6.90
C GLU A 459 -2.46 -25.68 -8.21
N GLU A 460 -3.20 -24.64 -8.65
CA GLU A 460 -3.94 -24.69 -9.92
C GLU A 460 -3.00 -24.80 -11.12
N LEU A 461 -1.91 -24.04 -11.14
CA LEU A 461 -0.91 -24.10 -12.20
C LEU A 461 -0.22 -25.48 -12.26
N GLU A 462 0.16 -26.04 -11.12
CA GLU A 462 0.78 -27.38 -11.04
C GLU A 462 -0.17 -28.48 -11.53
N LYS A 463 -1.43 -28.45 -11.11
CA LYS A 463 -2.46 -29.38 -11.55
C LYS A 463 -2.61 -29.41 -13.07
N GLU A 464 -2.44 -28.27 -13.73
CA GLU A 464 -2.48 -28.12 -15.18
C GLU A 464 -1.12 -28.41 -15.87
N GLY A 465 -0.11 -28.87 -15.10
CA GLY A 465 1.19 -29.28 -15.60
C GLY A 465 2.15 -28.14 -15.94
N VAL A 466 1.90 -26.93 -15.40
CA VAL A 466 2.87 -25.81 -15.45
C VAL A 466 3.98 -26.09 -14.46
N ASN A 467 5.22 -25.77 -14.83
CA ASN A 467 6.36 -25.90 -13.93
C ASN A 467 6.38 -24.73 -12.95
N VAL A 468 6.00 -24.95 -11.69
CA VAL A 468 5.92 -23.92 -10.66
C VAL A 468 7.18 -23.95 -9.79
N VAL A 469 7.69 -22.76 -9.47
CA VAL A 469 8.82 -22.57 -8.54
C VAL A 469 8.38 -21.61 -7.45
N TYR A 470 8.55 -21.99 -6.19
CA TYR A 470 8.05 -21.28 -4.98
C TYR A 470 9.08 -20.30 -4.40
N GLY A 471 9.70 -19.48 -5.22
CA GLY A 471 10.68 -18.48 -4.75
C GLY A 471 11.95 -19.10 -4.19
N PHE A 472 12.57 -18.42 -3.24
CA PHE A 472 13.83 -18.83 -2.60
C PHE A 472 13.73 -18.82 -1.09
N ILE A 473 14.53 -19.67 -0.45
CA ILE A 473 14.86 -19.56 0.98
C ILE A 473 15.68 -18.29 1.18
N GLY A 474 15.29 -17.45 2.15
CA GLY A 474 16.00 -16.20 2.49
C GLY A 474 15.79 -15.01 1.54
N LEU A 475 15.37 -15.20 0.29
CA LEU A 475 15.13 -14.12 -0.68
C LEU A 475 13.68 -14.08 -1.15
N LYS A 476 13.13 -12.88 -1.36
CA LYS A 476 11.81 -12.68 -1.97
C LYS A 476 11.93 -12.28 -3.43
N VAL A 477 11.20 -12.97 -4.31
CA VAL A 477 11.12 -12.59 -5.72
C VAL A 477 10.15 -11.43 -5.89
N HIS A 478 10.69 -10.25 -6.20
CA HIS A 478 9.86 -9.05 -6.41
C HIS A 478 9.98 -8.47 -7.82
N ALA A 479 10.86 -9.00 -8.67
CA ALA A 479 10.94 -8.66 -10.09
C ALA A 479 9.65 -9.02 -10.83
N LYS A 480 9.27 -8.20 -11.83
CA LYS A 480 8.10 -8.40 -12.66
C LYS A 480 8.56 -8.66 -14.09
N LEU A 481 8.65 -9.95 -14.45
CA LEU A 481 9.25 -10.43 -15.69
C LEU A 481 8.32 -11.41 -16.39
N CYS A 482 8.22 -11.25 -17.72
CA CYS A 482 7.67 -12.25 -18.63
C CYS A 482 8.65 -12.46 -19.79
N LEU A 483 9.16 -13.67 -19.94
CA LEU A 483 10.03 -14.06 -21.05
C LEU A 483 9.26 -14.98 -21.98
N VAL A 484 9.23 -14.64 -23.27
CA VAL A 484 8.66 -15.42 -24.36
C VAL A 484 9.78 -15.86 -25.30
N VAL A 485 9.88 -17.16 -25.54
CA VAL A 485 10.87 -17.76 -26.46
C VAL A 485 10.14 -18.24 -27.71
N ARG A 486 10.47 -17.69 -28.86
CA ARG A 486 9.78 -17.92 -30.13
C ARG A 486 10.75 -18.38 -31.21
N ARG A 487 10.34 -19.30 -32.06
CA ARG A 487 11.10 -19.71 -33.27
C ARG A 487 10.71 -18.83 -34.44
N GLU A 488 11.70 -18.21 -35.08
CA GLU A 488 11.51 -17.31 -36.22
C GLU A 488 12.54 -17.61 -37.32
N ALA A 489 12.09 -17.91 -38.53
CA ALA A 489 12.94 -18.16 -39.67
C ALA A 489 14.14 -19.13 -39.37
N GLY A 490 13.91 -20.14 -38.54
CA GLY A 490 14.92 -21.12 -38.14
C GLY A 490 15.77 -20.73 -36.90
N HIS A 491 15.65 -19.53 -36.38
CA HIS A 491 16.34 -19.03 -35.20
C HIS A 491 15.44 -18.91 -33.99
N ILE A 492 16.02 -18.81 -32.80
CA ILE A 492 15.33 -18.54 -31.57
C ILE A 492 15.41 -17.04 -31.28
N THR A 493 14.25 -16.38 -31.21
CA THR A 493 14.11 -14.97 -30.78
C THR A 493 13.44 -14.96 -29.40
N ARG A 494 13.89 -14.04 -28.57
CA ARG A 494 13.34 -13.84 -27.23
C ARG A 494 12.69 -12.47 -27.13
N TYR A 495 11.58 -12.41 -26.41
CA TYR A 495 10.85 -11.19 -26.11
C TYR A 495 10.64 -11.12 -24.61
N VAL A 496 10.86 -9.96 -24.02
CA VAL A 496 10.75 -9.77 -22.58
C VAL A 496 9.85 -8.58 -22.27
N HIS A 497 8.93 -8.77 -21.34
CA HIS A 497 8.29 -7.68 -20.64
C HIS A 497 8.91 -7.53 -19.25
N ILE A 498 9.34 -6.29 -18.91
CA ILE A 498 9.89 -5.91 -17.60
C ILE A 498 9.02 -4.79 -17.03
N GLY A 499 8.34 -5.06 -15.91
CA GLY A 499 7.42 -4.11 -15.31
C GLY A 499 7.92 -3.50 -13.99
N THR A 500 7.50 -2.27 -13.69
CA THR A 500 7.64 -1.67 -12.35
C THR A 500 6.55 -2.16 -11.40
N GLY A 501 5.39 -2.55 -11.91
CA GLY A 501 4.21 -2.99 -11.19
C GLY A 501 3.85 -4.46 -11.38
N ASN A 502 3.04 -4.98 -10.46
CA ASN A 502 2.60 -6.37 -10.49
C ASN A 502 1.69 -6.68 -11.68
N TYR A 503 1.68 -7.92 -12.11
CA TYR A 503 0.77 -8.43 -13.14
C TYR A 503 -0.66 -8.58 -12.61
N ASN A 504 -1.32 -7.44 -12.35
CA ASN A 504 -2.67 -7.40 -11.79
C ASN A 504 -3.50 -6.31 -12.48
N ALA A 505 -4.48 -6.75 -13.27
CA ALA A 505 -5.33 -5.86 -14.08
C ALA A 505 -6.19 -4.88 -13.24
N SER A 506 -6.51 -5.23 -12.00
CA SER A 506 -7.29 -4.36 -11.11
C SER A 506 -6.43 -3.22 -10.54
N THR A 507 -5.23 -3.54 -10.05
CA THR A 507 -4.31 -2.52 -9.53
C THR A 507 -3.73 -1.63 -10.62
N ALA A 508 -3.53 -2.16 -11.83
CA ALA A 508 -3.05 -1.40 -12.99
C ALA A 508 -3.99 -0.27 -13.44
N LYS A 509 -5.25 -0.25 -12.97
CA LYS A 509 -6.19 0.85 -13.21
C LYS A 509 -6.00 2.06 -12.29
N ILE A 510 -5.27 1.87 -11.18
CA ILE A 510 -5.13 2.87 -10.12
C ILE A 510 -3.67 3.13 -9.72
N TYR A 511 -2.72 2.32 -10.18
CA TYR A 511 -1.28 2.48 -9.95
C TYR A 511 -0.62 3.04 -11.21
N THR A 512 0.27 4.03 -11.06
CA THR A 512 1.09 4.47 -12.18
C THR A 512 2.31 3.57 -12.29
N ASP A 513 2.31 2.67 -13.25
CA ASP A 513 3.40 1.71 -13.47
C ASP A 513 3.89 1.74 -14.92
N MET A 514 5.16 1.41 -15.11
CA MET A 514 5.77 1.32 -16.43
C MET A 514 6.08 -0.13 -16.78
N GLY A 515 6.01 -0.44 -18.07
CA GLY A 515 6.43 -1.72 -18.64
C GLY A 515 7.25 -1.51 -19.90
N LEU A 516 8.44 -2.10 -19.95
CA LEU A 516 9.28 -2.20 -21.15
C LEU A 516 9.02 -3.54 -21.82
N ILE A 517 8.71 -3.53 -23.13
CA ILE A 517 8.68 -4.74 -23.95
C ILE A 517 9.80 -4.62 -24.99
N THR A 518 10.73 -5.57 -24.99
CA THR A 518 11.93 -5.54 -25.81
C THR A 518 12.29 -6.91 -26.36
N SER A 519 12.97 -6.94 -27.48
CA SER A 519 13.68 -8.11 -28.02
C SER A 519 15.21 -7.92 -28.04
N ASN A 520 15.71 -6.89 -27.35
CA ASN A 520 17.16 -6.67 -27.24
C ASN A 520 17.86 -7.92 -26.70
N GLU A 521 18.85 -8.41 -27.44
CA GLU A 521 19.47 -9.71 -27.14
C GLU A 521 20.17 -9.74 -25.78
N ASP A 522 20.87 -8.67 -25.40
CA ASP A 522 21.55 -8.59 -24.11
C ASP A 522 20.57 -8.60 -22.94
N ILE A 523 19.48 -7.79 -23.02
CA ILE A 523 18.44 -7.75 -22.01
C ILE A 523 17.71 -9.10 -21.92
N CYS A 524 17.36 -9.69 -23.06
CA CYS A 524 16.71 -10.99 -23.12
C CYS A 524 17.60 -12.12 -22.58
N SER A 525 18.91 -12.04 -22.83
CA SER A 525 19.88 -12.98 -22.27
C SER A 525 19.98 -12.84 -20.75
N ASP A 526 20.07 -11.63 -20.25
CA ASP A 526 20.11 -11.37 -18.80
C ASP A 526 18.86 -11.88 -18.09
N VAL A 527 17.66 -11.66 -18.68
CA VAL A 527 16.40 -12.21 -18.11
C VAL A 527 16.38 -13.73 -18.18
N THR A 528 16.91 -14.34 -19.25
CA THR A 528 17.03 -15.81 -19.34
C THR A 528 17.94 -16.35 -18.24
N ASP A 529 19.08 -15.71 -18.04
CA ASP A 529 20.03 -16.04 -16.99
C ASP A 529 19.41 -15.89 -15.60
N LEU A 530 18.66 -14.81 -15.38
CA LEU A 530 17.96 -14.58 -14.11
C LEU A 530 16.90 -15.64 -13.85
N PHE A 531 16.13 -16.07 -14.85
CA PHE A 531 15.22 -17.21 -14.68
C PHE A 531 15.97 -18.49 -14.31
N ASN A 532 17.17 -18.74 -14.89
CA ASN A 532 17.97 -19.92 -14.53
C ASN A 532 18.50 -19.81 -13.08
N VAL A 533 18.85 -18.61 -12.61
CA VAL A 533 19.15 -18.35 -11.20
C VAL A 533 17.91 -18.67 -10.35
N MET A 534 16.73 -18.18 -10.72
CA MET A 534 15.49 -18.39 -9.96
C MET A 534 14.97 -19.84 -9.97
N THR A 535 15.39 -20.69 -10.90
CA THR A 535 14.84 -22.05 -11.05
C THR A 535 15.87 -23.17 -10.89
N GLY A 536 17.16 -22.88 -10.90
CA GLY A 536 18.20 -23.90 -11.02
C GLY A 536 19.44 -23.69 -10.15
N TYR A 537 19.40 -22.83 -9.14
CA TYR A 537 20.55 -22.54 -8.26
C TYR A 537 21.82 -22.08 -9.00
N ALA A 538 21.66 -21.44 -10.17
CA ALA A 538 22.81 -20.88 -10.88
C ALA A 538 23.27 -19.61 -10.15
N ASP A 539 24.57 -19.52 -9.83
CA ASP A 539 25.18 -18.30 -9.29
C ASP A 539 25.55 -17.36 -10.43
N ARG A 540 25.18 -16.08 -10.29
CA ARG A 540 25.56 -15.07 -11.25
C ARG A 540 25.74 -13.70 -10.62
N ASP A 541 26.95 -13.17 -10.69
CA ASP A 541 27.33 -11.89 -10.08
C ASP A 541 27.24 -10.70 -11.04
N LEU A 542 27.21 -10.95 -12.35
CA LEU A 542 27.23 -9.90 -13.37
C LEU A 542 26.20 -10.16 -14.48
N TYR A 543 25.52 -9.09 -14.87
CA TYR A 543 24.60 -9.04 -16.00
C TYR A 543 25.13 -8.05 -17.05
N ARG A 544 24.73 -8.23 -18.32
CA ARG A 544 25.22 -7.41 -19.44
C ARG A 544 24.65 -5.99 -19.40
N LYS A 545 23.33 -5.89 -19.10
CA LYS A 545 22.56 -4.64 -19.13
C LYS A 545 21.72 -4.43 -17.88
N LEU A 546 21.16 -5.50 -17.31
CA LEU A 546 20.30 -5.40 -16.14
C LEU A 546 21.09 -5.11 -14.87
N LEU A 547 20.48 -4.35 -13.96
CA LEU A 547 20.91 -4.32 -12.57
C LEU A 547 20.00 -5.22 -11.76
N VAL A 548 20.56 -6.23 -11.15
CA VAL A 548 19.82 -7.27 -10.41
C VAL A 548 20.29 -7.30 -8.96
N SER A 549 19.37 -7.19 -8.02
CA SER A 549 19.69 -7.37 -6.59
C SER A 549 19.48 -8.83 -6.17
N PRO A 550 20.22 -9.25 -5.13
CA PRO A 550 21.10 -8.48 -4.26
C PRO A 550 22.51 -8.22 -4.81
N GLN A 551 23.00 -8.98 -5.80
CA GLN A 551 24.41 -9.02 -6.17
C GLN A 551 24.88 -7.80 -6.97
N ALA A 552 24.10 -7.36 -7.96
CA ALA A 552 24.55 -6.45 -9.02
C ALA A 552 23.66 -5.18 -9.18
N MET A 553 23.15 -4.60 -8.09
CA MET A 553 22.34 -3.38 -8.18
C MET A 553 22.91 -2.21 -7.40
N ARG A 554 23.22 -2.38 -6.11
CA ARG A 554 23.72 -1.33 -5.23
C ARG A 554 25.02 -0.70 -5.75
N GLY A 555 26.00 -1.53 -6.07
CA GLY A 555 27.32 -1.12 -6.57
C GLY A 555 27.21 -0.23 -7.82
N PRO A 556 26.59 -0.72 -8.90
CA PRO A 556 26.38 0.08 -10.11
C PRO A 556 25.61 1.38 -9.90
N LEU A 557 24.56 1.42 -9.05
CA LEU A 557 23.86 2.68 -8.73
C LEU A 557 24.79 3.69 -8.03
N MET A 558 25.59 3.25 -7.07
CA MET A 558 26.57 4.09 -6.37
C MET A 558 27.63 4.61 -7.34
N GLU A 559 28.08 3.79 -8.28
CA GLU A 559 29.06 4.15 -9.31
C GLU A 559 28.50 5.20 -10.28
N MET A 560 27.23 5.08 -10.70
CA MET A 560 26.59 6.09 -11.55
C MET A 560 26.46 7.44 -10.83
N ILE A 561 26.13 7.45 -9.53
CA ILE A 561 26.12 8.69 -8.73
C ILE A 561 27.54 9.27 -8.67
N ARG A 562 28.59 8.46 -8.45
CA ARG A 562 29.98 8.91 -8.42
C ARG A 562 30.41 9.47 -9.78
N ARG A 563 30.06 8.78 -10.86
CA ARG A 563 30.35 9.23 -12.24
C ARG A 563 29.71 10.60 -12.51
N GLU A 564 28.47 10.82 -12.07
CA GLU A 564 27.77 12.10 -12.23
C GLU A 564 28.47 13.23 -11.48
N ILE A 565 29.03 12.96 -10.29
CA ILE A 565 29.86 13.92 -9.54
C ILE A 565 31.11 14.30 -10.34
N GLU A 566 31.83 13.33 -10.90
CA GLU A 566 33.05 13.59 -11.66
C GLU A 566 32.76 14.35 -12.97
N LEU A 567 31.67 14.01 -13.65
CA LEU A 567 31.24 14.76 -14.83
C LEU A 567 30.82 16.19 -14.48
N HIS A 568 30.11 16.38 -13.36
CA HIS A 568 29.73 17.71 -12.88
C HIS A 568 30.98 18.57 -12.56
N LYS A 569 31.97 18.03 -11.88
CA LYS A 569 33.23 18.74 -11.60
C LYS A 569 33.92 19.21 -12.89
N ARG A 570 33.78 18.47 -13.98
CA ARG A 570 34.41 18.77 -15.26
C ARG A 570 33.60 19.73 -16.13
N TYR A 571 32.28 19.59 -16.15
CA TYR A 571 31.40 20.27 -17.11
C TYR A 571 30.36 21.20 -16.46
N GLY A 572 30.12 21.11 -15.16
CA GLY A 572 29.22 21.99 -14.41
C GLY A 572 27.71 21.71 -14.64
N ASN A 573 27.37 20.62 -15.29
CA ASN A 573 25.99 20.34 -15.75
C ASN A 573 25.35 19.04 -15.17
N GLY A 574 25.94 18.49 -14.11
CA GLY A 574 25.45 17.23 -13.52
C GLY A 574 24.03 17.34 -12.95
N GLU A 575 23.21 16.36 -13.25
CA GLU A 575 21.84 16.28 -12.76
C GLU A 575 21.41 14.83 -12.54
N ILE A 576 20.72 14.58 -11.42
CA ILE A 576 20.14 13.28 -11.04
C ILE A 576 18.65 13.48 -10.81
N ILE A 577 17.80 12.63 -11.44
CA ILE A 577 16.37 12.59 -11.18
C ILE A 577 15.98 11.15 -10.79
N PHE A 578 15.49 10.96 -9.57
CA PHE A 578 14.97 9.70 -9.12
C PHE A 578 13.48 9.80 -8.80
N LYS A 579 12.68 8.94 -9.41
CA LYS A 579 11.29 8.71 -9.05
C LYS A 579 11.18 7.31 -8.45
N CYS A 580 10.75 7.23 -7.19
CA CYS A 580 10.63 5.96 -6.46
C CYS A 580 9.54 6.04 -5.37
N ASN A 581 9.22 4.91 -4.75
CA ASN A 581 8.24 4.94 -3.67
C ASN A 581 8.88 5.21 -2.32
N GLN A 582 10.12 4.76 -2.09
CA GLN A 582 10.79 4.88 -0.80
C GLN A 582 12.31 5.06 -0.99
N LEU A 583 12.87 5.99 -0.21
CA LEU A 583 14.30 6.25 -0.10
C LEU A 583 14.70 6.12 1.37
N VAL A 584 15.33 5.00 1.75
CA VAL A 584 15.65 4.67 3.14
C VAL A 584 17.11 4.25 3.31
N ASP A 585 17.74 3.75 2.24
CA ASP A 585 19.11 3.25 2.28
C ASP A 585 20.12 4.34 2.62
N ALA A 586 20.79 4.20 3.77
CA ALA A 586 21.74 5.20 4.26
C ALA A 586 22.97 5.37 3.35
N GLY A 587 23.39 4.31 2.63
CA GLY A 587 24.49 4.39 1.67
C GLY A 587 24.15 5.26 0.47
N ILE A 588 22.99 5.02 -0.14
CA ILE A 588 22.47 5.83 -1.25
C ILE A 588 22.23 7.28 -0.79
N ILE A 589 21.63 7.49 0.39
CA ILE A 589 21.40 8.84 0.94
C ILE A 589 22.72 9.61 1.08
N ARG A 590 23.76 8.98 1.65
CA ARG A 590 25.10 9.60 1.75
C ARG A 590 25.72 9.91 0.39
N ALA A 591 25.52 9.04 -0.59
CA ALA A 591 26.01 9.29 -1.96
C ALA A 591 25.31 10.50 -2.60
N LEU A 592 24.00 10.66 -2.40
CA LEU A 592 23.24 11.82 -2.88
C LEU A 592 23.65 13.11 -2.15
N TYR A 593 23.96 13.04 -0.85
CA TYR A 593 24.55 14.20 -0.13
C TYR A 593 25.89 14.61 -0.74
N ARG A 594 26.79 13.64 -1.02
CA ARG A 594 28.07 13.95 -1.68
C ARG A 594 27.86 14.55 -3.07
N ALA A 595 26.85 14.09 -3.83
CA ALA A 595 26.51 14.69 -5.12
C ALA A 595 26.06 16.16 -4.96
N SER A 596 25.20 16.45 -4.00
CA SER A 596 24.76 17.81 -3.70
C SER A 596 25.92 18.71 -3.25
N MET A 597 26.79 18.24 -2.34
CA MET A 597 27.98 18.96 -1.89
C MET A 597 28.96 19.27 -3.03
N ALA A 598 28.99 18.43 -4.06
CA ALA A 598 29.77 18.64 -5.27
C ALA A 598 29.11 19.61 -6.26
N GLY A 599 27.89 20.08 -6.02
CA GLY A 599 27.12 20.98 -6.88
C GLY A 599 26.12 20.30 -7.82
N VAL A 600 26.08 18.97 -7.86
CA VAL A 600 25.12 18.22 -8.71
C VAL A 600 23.69 18.54 -8.28
N ARG A 601 22.83 18.87 -9.24
CA ARG A 601 21.40 19.08 -9.03
C ARG A 601 20.68 17.74 -8.82
N VAL A 602 20.06 17.53 -7.66
CA VAL A 602 19.37 16.28 -7.33
C VAL A 602 17.87 16.55 -7.13
N ARG A 603 17.03 15.96 -7.98
CA ARG A 603 15.57 16.08 -7.93
C ARG A 603 14.96 14.70 -7.61
N LEU A 604 14.40 14.58 -6.43
CA LEU A 604 13.84 13.32 -5.93
C LEU A 604 12.31 13.39 -5.86
N GLN A 605 11.65 12.47 -6.51
CA GLN A 605 10.22 12.29 -6.41
C GLN A 605 9.92 11.00 -5.63
N VAL A 606 9.72 11.15 -4.31
CA VAL A 606 9.53 10.03 -3.38
C VAL A 606 8.10 10.05 -2.84
N ARG A 607 7.26 9.16 -3.34
CA ARG A 607 5.83 9.12 -2.97
C ARG A 607 5.60 8.92 -1.48
N GLY A 608 6.30 7.95 -0.88
CA GLY A 608 6.08 7.51 0.50
C GLY A 608 7.20 7.95 1.43
N ILE A 609 7.94 7.00 1.97
CA ILE A 609 9.00 7.23 2.96
C ILE A 609 10.25 7.82 2.30
N CYS A 610 10.72 8.96 2.81
CA CYS A 610 12.01 9.54 2.48
C CYS A 610 12.78 9.78 3.78
N CYS A 611 13.89 9.06 3.97
CA CYS A 611 14.75 9.26 5.13
C CYS A 611 15.86 10.32 4.87
N LEU A 612 15.99 10.84 3.65
CA LEU A 612 16.89 11.95 3.31
C LEU A 612 16.28 13.27 3.74
N ARG A 613 17.11 14.18 4.28
CA ARG A 613 16.73 15.54 4.70
C ARG A 613 17.26 16.55 3.68
N PRO A 614 16.41 17.21 2.87
CA PRO A 614 16.84 18.17 1.86
C PRO A 614 17.10 19.56 2.46
N GLY A 615 17.75 20.44 1.70
CA GLY A 615 17.85 21.87 1.98
C GLY A 615 18.74 22.24 3.18
N LEU A 616 19.61 21.33 3.63
CA LEU A 616 20.57 21.61 4.68
C LEU A 616 21.79 22.38 4.09
N PRO A 617 22.14 23.56 4.66
CA PRO A 617 23.28 24.35 4.17
C PRO A 617 24.59 23.55 4.14
N GLY A 618 25.31 23.62 3.03
CA GLY A 618 26.58 22.93 2.81
C GLY A 618 26.50 21.42 2.61
N ILE A 619 25.29 20.81 2.69
CA ILE A 619 25.11 19.36 2.57
C ILE A 619 24.09 18.99 1.47
N SER A 620 22.86 19.46 1.60
CA SER A 620 21.75 19.04 0.71
C SER A 620 20.97 20.21 0.11
N GLU A 621 21.60 21.36 -0.01
CA GLU A 621 20.98 22.56 -0.59
C GLU A 621 20.65 22.41 -2.08
N ASN A 622 21.34 21.52 -2.80
CA ASN A 622 21.07 21.18 -4.20
C ASN A 622 20.07 19.99 -4.34
N ILE A 623 19.50 19.51 -3.24
CA ILE A 623 18.51 18.42 -3.26
C ILE A 623 17.11 18.96 -3.04
N THR A 624 16.22 18.64 -3.98
CA THR A 624 14.77 18.84 -3.82
C THR A 624 14.06 17.50 -3.71
N VAL A 625 13.16 17.37 -2.72
CA VAL A 625 12.35 16.17 -2.54
C VAL A 625 10.88 16.52 -2.65
N THR A 626 10.18 15.85 -3.56
CA THR A 626 8.75 16.03 -3.81
C THR A 626 8.00 14.70 -3.66
N SER A 627 6.69 14.79 -3.42
CA SER A 627 5.80 13.65 -3.30
C SER A 627 4.43 14.00 -3.85
N ILE A 628 3.93 13.22 -4.80
CA ILE A 628 2.57 13.37 -5.34
C ILE A 628 1.67 12.33 -4.69
N VAL A 629 0.55 12.79 -4.13
CA VAL A 629 -0.57 11.97 -3.68
C VAL A 629 -1.82 12.51 -4.37
N GLY A 630 -2.53 11.66 -5.10
CA GLY A 630 -3.67 12.08 -5.90
C GLY A 630 -4.54 10.90 -6.33
N ARG A 631 -5.23 11.07 -7.46
CA ARG A 631 -6.15 10.10 -8.03
C ARG A 631 -5.55 8.71 -8.22
N PHE A 632 -4.31 8.65 -8.74
CA PHE A 632 -3.54 7.44 -8.94
C PHE A 632 -2.43 7.33 -7.91
N LEU A 633 -2.07 6.10 -7.57
CA LEU A 633 -0.94 5.81 -6.71
C LEU A 633 0.35 5.86 -7.55
N GLU A 634 1.20 6.85 -7.31
CA GLU A 634 2.51 6.93 -7.95
C GLU A 634 3.36 5.74 -7.53
N HIS A 635 3.66 4.83 -8.47
CA HIS A 635 4.30 3.54 -8.15
C HIS A 635 5.48 3.21 -9.06
N SER A 636 5.61 3.83 -10.22
CA SER A 636 6.76 3.62 -11.12
C SER A 636 8.08 4.01 -10.46
N ARG A 637 9.16 3.31 -10.81
CA ARG A 637 10.53 3.64 -10.42
C ARG A 637 11.29 3.97 -11.67
N ILE A 638 11.90 5.17 -11.69
CA ILE A 638 12.71 5.70 -12.79
C ILE A 638 13.97 6.32 -12.16
N TYR A 639 15.12 5.91 -12.63
CA TYR A 639 16.43 6.42 -12.22
C TYR A 639 17.13 7.00 -13.43
N TRP A 640 17.31 8.34 -13.44
CA TRP A 640 17.89 9.06 -14.54
C TRP A 640 19.09 9.87 -14.09
N PHE A 641 20.16 9.84 -14.92
CA PHE A 641 21.40 10.57 -14.78
C PHE A 641 21.67 11.32 -16.09
N HIS A 642 22.08 12.58 -15.99
CA HIS A 642 22.36 13.41 -17.16
C HIS A 642 23.63 12.97 -17.92
N ALA A 643 24.63 12.50 -17.20
CA ALA A 643 25.89 11.95 -17.75
C ALA A 643 26.52 12.84 -18.85
N ASN A 644 26.49 14.17 -18.68
CA ASN A 644 26.97 15.15 -19.64
C ASN A 644 26.29 15.09 -21.03
N GLY A 645 25.00 14.74 -21.07
CA GLY A 645 24.21 14.64 -22.31
C GLY A 645 24.11 13.23 -22.90
N ASP A 646 24.85 12.26 -22.35
CA ASP A 646 24.70 10.83 -22.68
C ASP A 646 23.75 10.17 -21.63
N ASP A 647 22.52 10.64 -21.60
CA ASP A 647 21.53 10.28 -20.61
C ASP A 647 21.45 8.78 -20.31
N ILE A 648 21.54 8.42 -19.04
CA ILE A 648 21.37 7.05 -18.56
C ILE A 648 20.03 6.95 -17.83
N MET A 649 19.19 5.99 -18.20
CA MET A 649 17.89 5.80 -17.59
C MET A 649 17.62 4.33 -17.32
N TYR A 650 17.13 4.04 -16.12
CA TYR A 650 16.65 2.72 -15.71
C TYR A 650 15.23 2.80 -15.19
N ILE A 651 14.43 1.76 -15.48
CA ILE A 651 13.11 1.52 -14.88
C ILE A 651 13.06 0.13 -14.26
N GLY A 652 12.24 -0.08 -13.23
CA GLY A 652 12.09 -1.44 -12.69
C GLY A 652 11.39 -1.51 -11.34
N SER A 653 11.63 -2.62 -10.63
CA SER A 653 10.86 -2.99 -9.44
C SER A 653 11.45 -2.47 -8.12
N ALA A 654 12.73 -2.09 -8.08
CA ALA A 654 13.45 -1.75 -6.86
C ALA A 654 13.17 -0.33 -6.36
N ASP A 655 12.87 -0.21 -5.07
CA ASP A 655 13.02 1.03 -4.32
C ASP A 655 14.41 1.12 -3.67
N LEU A 656 14.83 2.30 -3.23
CA LEU A 656 16.11 2.53 -2.57
C LEU A 656 16.04 2.22 -1.06
N MET A 657 15.89 0.95 -0.76
CA MET A 657 15.80 0.42 0.60
C MET A 657 16.73 -0.77 0.78
N PRO A 658 17.32 -1.00 1.99
CA PRO A 658 18.16 -2.18 2.24
C PRO A 658 17.50 -3.49 1.81
N ARG A 659 16.22 -3.70 2.16
CA ARG A 659 15.50 -4.93 1.77
C ARG A 659 15.38 -5.15 0.26
N ASN A 660 15.28 -4.07 -0.54
CA ASN A 660 15.21 -4.16 -2.00
C ASN A 660 16.60 -4.39 -2.61
N LEU A 661 17.64 -3.79 -2.02
CA LEU A 661 19.00 -3.83 -2.54
C LEU A 661 19.77 -5.06 -2.08
N ASP A 662 19.40 -5.69 -0.93
CA ASP A 662 20.19 -6.73 -0.28
C ASP A 662 19.42 -8.04 0.01
N HIS A 663 18.05 -8.03 0.04
CA HIS A 663 17.24 -9.16 0.51
C HIS A 663 16.09 -9.52 -0.43
N ARG A 664 16.15 -9.08 -1.69
CA ARG A 664 15.12 -9.37 -2.70
C ARG A 664 15.76 -9.55 -4.07
N ILE A 665 15.09 -10.32 -4.89
CA ILE A 665 15.36 -10.34 -6.35
C ILE A 665 14.54 -9.20 -6.96
N GLU A 666 15.22 -8.13 -7.33
CA GLU A 666 14.68 -6.96 -8.02
C GLU A 666 15.44 -6.75 -9.33
N VAL A 667 14.82 -6.07 -10.28
CA VAL A 667 15.42 -5.75 -11.57
C VAL A 667 15.25 -4.27 -11.89
N LEU A 668 16.32 -3.65 -12.38
CA LEU A 668 16.30 -2.39 -13.10
C LEU A 668 16.80 -2.64 -14.53
N ALA A 669 15.99 -2.28 -15.51
CA ALA A 669 16.30 -2.41 -16.94
C ALA A 669 16.63 -1.04 -17.53
N PRO A 670 17.69 -0.91 -18.33
CA PRO A 670 18.02 0.34 -19.01
C PRO A 670 17.03 0.59 -20.16
N ILE A 671 16.68 1.83 -20.39
CA ILE A 671 16.00 2.29 -21.60
C ILE A 671 17.10 2.63 -22.60
N LEU A 672 17.34 1.73 -23.57
CA LEU A 672 18.41 1.86 -24.53
C LEU A 672 18.09 2.80 -25.68
N ASP A 673 16.83 2.87 -26.11
CA ASP A 673 16.37 3.75 -27.18
C ASP A 673 16.41 5.22 -26.73
N PRO A 674 17.18 6.09 -27.41
CA PRO A 674 17.31 7.51 -27.05
C PRO A 674 15.98 8.28 -27.17
N GLU A 675 15.12 7.92 -28.14
CA GLU A 675 13.82 8.56 -28.32
C GLU A 675 12.88 8.23 -27.16
N LEU A 676 12.85 6.97 -26.72
CA LEU A 676 12.08 6.56 -25.54
C LEU A 676 12.61 7.22 -24.27
N ARG A 677 13.95 7.33 -24.08
CA ARG A 677 14.53 8.06 -22.94
C ARG A 677 14.05 9.52 -22.93
N ARG A 678 14.14 10.19 -24.07
CA ARG A 678 13.68 11.58 -24.20
C ARG A 678 12.20 11.71 -23.86
N LYS A 679 11.33 10.85 -24.43
CA LYS A 679 9.89 10.85 -24.14
C LYS A 679 9.61 10.62 -22.64
N ILE A 680 10.24 9.65 -22.00
CA ILE A 680 10.06 9.41 -20.56
C ILE A 680 10.52 10.61 -19.74
N ARG A 681 11.64 11.25 -20.13
CA ARG A 681 12.16 12.43 -19.49
C ARG A 681 11.17 13.61 -19.60
N GLU A 682 10.77 13.96 -20.81
CA GLU A 682 9.97 15.16 -21.10
C GLU A 682 8.50 14.97 -20.73
N ASP A 683 7.89 13.86 -21.15
CA ASP A 683 6.46 13.63 -21.01
C ASP A 683 6.05 13.07 -19.65
N ILE A 684 6.97 12.46 -18.90
CA ILE A 684 6.68 11.86 -17.59
C ILE A 684 7.41 12.60 -16.47
N LEU A 685 8.75 12.57 -16.45
CA LEU A 685 9.51 13.11 -15.31
C LEU A 685 9.32 14.62 -15.18
N GLU A 686 9.49 15.39 -16.24
CA GLU A 686 9.33 16.85 -16.19
C GLU A 686 7.89 17.27 -15.91
N VAL A 687 6.89 16.53 -16.41
CA VAL A 687 5.48 16.81 -16.10
C VAL A 687 5.20 16.61 -14.62
N HIS A 688 5.74 15.54 -14.01
CA HIS A 688 5.61 15.30 -12.57
C HIS A 688 6.37 16.33 -11.74
N LEU A 689 7.56 16.74 -12.16
CA LEU A 689 8.36 17.77 -11.47
C LEU A 689 7.77 19.18 -11.58
N ALA A 690 6.95 19.42 -12.61
CA ALA A 690 6.23 20.67 -12.79
C ALA A 690 4.89 20.74 -12.03
N ASP A 691 4.45 19.63 -11.42
CA ASP A 691 3.19 19.60 -10.66
C ASP A 691 3.26 20.55 -9.46
N ASN A 692 2.35 21.52 -9.44
CA ASN A 692 2.20 22.50 -8.36
C ASN A 692 0.81 22.49 -7.72
N VAL A 693 0.02 21.42 -7.95
CA VAL A 693 -1.33 21.24 -7.42
C VAL A 693 -1.41 20.07 -6.44
N GLN A 694 -0.84 18.91 -6.80
CA GLN A 694 -0.87 17.69 -5.98
C GLN A 694 0.45 17.43 -5.26
N THR A 695 1.49 18.17 -5.60
CA THR A 695 2.84 17.99 -5.06
C THR A 695 2.99 18.50 -3.64
N TRP A 696 3.59 17.69 -2.80
CA TRP A 696 4.10 18.02 -1.49
C TRP A 696 5.61 18.09 -1.53
N GLN A 697 6.20 19.19 -1.07
CA GLN A 697 7.63 19.38 -0.98
C GLN A 697 8.12 19.16 0.45
N LEU A 698 9.12 18.30 0.61
CA LEU A 698 9.80 18.08 1.89
C LEU A 698 10.74 19.26 2.17
N GLN A 699 10.63 19.85 3.37
CA GLN A 699 11.41 21.00 3.81
C GLN A 699 12.61 20.57 4.67
N ALA A 700 13.58 21.48 4.87
CA ALA A 700 14.77 21.26 5.71
C ALA A 700 14.42 20.93 7.17
N ASP A 701 13.28 21.40 7.68
CA ASP A 701 12.77 21.09 9.02
C ASP A 701 12.02 19.76 9.10
N ALA A 702 12.06 18.96 8.03
CA ALA A 702 11.38 17.68 7.89
C ALA A 702 9.83 17.75 7.78
N THR A 703 9.27 18.93 7.53
CA THR A 703 7.84 19.08 7.25
C THR A 703 7.55 18.97 5.77
N TYR A 704 6.32 18.57 5.41
CA TYR A 704 5.82 18.59 4.04
C TYR A 704 4.91 19.79 3.83
N THR A 705 5.20 20.59 2.79
CA THR A 705 4.37 21.71 2.38
C THR A 705 3.73 21.39 1.02
N ARG A 706 2.39 21.48 0.92
CA ARG A 706 1.71 21.34 -0.38
C ARG A 706 1.98 22.58 -1.22
N LEU A 707 2.47 22.36 -2.45
CA LEU A 707 2.67 23.43 -3.40
C LEU A 707 1.32 24.02 -3.85
N LYS A 708 1.35 25.30 -4.17
CA LYS A 708 0.22 26.02 -4.76
C LYS A 708 0.74 26.90 -5.87
N PRO A 709 0.08 26.93 -7.03
CA PRO A 709 0.51 27.83 -8.11
C PRO A 709 0.46 29.29 -7.63
N ALA A 710 1.47 30.07 -7.96
CA ALA A 710 1.48 31.50 -7.72
C ALA A 710 0.41 32.19 -8.58
N SER A 711 0.00 33.42 -8.24
CA SER A 711 -1.14 34.12 -8.87
C SER A 711 -1.06 34.28 -10.39
N LYS A 712 0.13 34.17 -10.98
CA LYS A 712 0.38 34.24 -12.44
C LYS A 712 0.92 32.94 -13.01
N GLU A 713 1.09 31.90 -12.20
CA GLU A 713 1.63 30.61 -12.61
C GLU A 713 0.50 29.69 -13.08
N THR A 714 0.75 28.96 -14.18
CA THR A 714 -0.19 27.96 -14.66
C THR A 714 -0.29 26.81 -13.64
N ALA A 715 -1.53 26.45 -13.28
CA ALA A 715 -1.78 25.28 -12.45
C ALA A 715 -1.49 24.00 -13.26
N VAL A 716 -0.57 23.19 -12.77
CA VAL A 716 -0.20 21.90 -13.38
C VAL A 716 -0.52 20.78 -12.41
N ASN A 717 -1.52 19.96 -12.77
CA ASN A 717 -1.77 18.67 -12.16
C ASN A 717 -1.20 17.59 -13.08
N ALA A 718 -0.15 16.91 -12.66
CA ALA A 718 0.57 15.96 -13.51
C ALA A 718 -0.34 14.81 -13.96
N GLN A 719 -1.17 14.26 -13.07
CA GLN A 719 -2.05 13.13 -13.42
C GLN A 719 -3.15 13.52 -14.42
N GLU A 720 -3.77 14.68 -14.25
CA GLU A 720 -4.78 15.18 -15.20
C GLU A 720 -4.15 15.55 -16.56
N ARG A 721 -2.95 16.15 -16.56
CA ARG A 721 -2.20 16.42 -17.79
C ARG A 721 -1.86 15.14 -18.56
N MET A 722 -1.41 14.11 -17.85
CA MET A 722 -1.13 12.78 -18.42
C MET A 722 -2.39 12.14 -19.03
N ILE A 723 -3.54 12.24 -18.35
CA ILE A 723 -4.83 11.77 -18.89
C ILE A 723 -5.13 12.48 -20.22
N ALA A 724 -5.02 13.81 -20.25
CA ALA A 724 -5.31 14.59 -21.45
C ALA A 724 -4.37 14.24 -22.61
N GLN A 725 -3.08 14.08 -22.34
CA GLN A 725 -2.08 13.71 -23.37
C GLN A 725 -2.33 12.33 -23.98
N HIS A 726 -2.77 11.34 -23.19
CA HIS A 726 -2.98 9.97 -23.67
C HIS A 726 -4.31 9.77 -24.39
N ILE A 727 -5.34 10.57 -24.07
CA ILE A 727 -6.62 10.54 -24.81
C ILE A 727 -6.44 11.05 -26.25
N THR A 728 -5.50 11.96 -26.46
CA THR A 728 -5.24 12.57 -27.79
C THR A 728 -4.11 11.89 -28.57
N ARG A 729 -3.56 10.80 -28.05
CA ARG A 729 -2.44 10.10 -28.68
C ARG A 729 -2.93 9.29 -29.86
N ASP A 730 -2.47 9.64 -31.07
CA ASP A 730 -2.60 8.76 -32.21
C ASP A 730 -1.77 7.50 -32.05
N ASP A 731 -2.24 6.38 -32.61
CA ASP A 731 -1.51 5.10 -32.56
C ASP A 731 -0.08 5.28 -33.11
N ILE A 732 0.92 4.98 -32.30
CA ILE A 732 2.33 4.96 -32.67
C ILE A 732 2.61 3.70 -33.50
#